data_b00266b8f454f4247ff2fc1a10b63db6
#
_entry.id   b00266b8f454f4247ff2fc1a10b63db6
#
_cell.length_a   1.000
_cell.length_b   1.000
_cell.length_c   1.000
_cell.angle_alpha   90.00
_cell.angle_beta   90.00
_cell.angle_gamma   90.00
#
_symmetry.space_group_name_H-M   'P 1'
#
loop_
_entity.id
_entity.type
_entity.pdbx_description
1 polymer ?
#
loop_
_entity_poly.entity_id
_entity_poly.type
_entity_poly.pdbx_seq_one_letter_code
_entity_poly.pdbx_strand_id
1 'polypeptide(L)'
;VRALLLAVVALTAARPAAAVPYRAEAVGDDYRVRFDPADSKLISTPEGTRVEIRDGVDPQDPAAPALPTITVVVEIPSDLTVDQLTSEAEGEEVLATGIALAAAGAPTRIDEPLSSPAAVEPARLALPWPATQAQVLGESFGRGHRLVTIELAPVRWDAASQRLVRATAIRFRLHLIPASAADRPLVQTRVVPEWERDYAETLAQALGQPLTEAARAVGAPVRNRLAVTFPPSANGAPVAYVIVTNEALRAPFESLAAWKTQKGRNAVVVTQEWITTQYPNGADRSEQLRFFLKDAYQNWGTLFVLLGGDTDILPSRLGVSTLFASPDDPALIPTDLYYACLDGNWNGDGDDRVGEAITDNVDLVPELFVGRAPVSTLAEAATFVQRTLQHEQSPPVNGLFPASIVFMAEHLGFMDGAVIAEDAYALVPSTMRRVRMYESSGSYPGSVPLSIAAALDSLDAGFGWFHHVGHGFRNTMSVADGSINNGDADALVNGPRRSFTFAINCSSASIDFNAIGERFVKNVNGGAVGYIGTTRVAYPQVSRRYQNEFYRLAFVDSVETAAECLMLCRLPWVASSATDNADRWTQFALILLGDPDLPLWTRAPEVITAQHPSSLALGTGSFTVDAAAGASPLAGARVALLAQNQDYQVATTGPAGDVTVPFDPESTGTFLATITRRNYRFYSASIAVTPGANPFVSLQGTAIDDDAVGGSIGNDDGRVDAGETV
;
A
#
# COMPACT_ATOMS: atom_id res chain seq x y z
N VAL A 1 -26.32 3.55 -29.57
CA VAL A 1 -27.06 2.32 -29.34
C VAL A 1 -26.13 1.14 -29.62
N ARG A 2 -25.42 0.65 -28.65
CA ARG A 2 -24.76 -0.67 -28.68
C ARG A 2 -25.06 -1.37 -27.38
N ALA A 3 -25.84 -2.43 -27.46
CA ALA A 3 -26.10 -3.34 -26.36
C ALA A 3 -24.81 -4.09 -26.01
N LEU A 4 -24.35 -3.98 -24.77
CA LEU A 4 -23.29 -4.81 -24.22
C LEU A 4 -23.93 -6.13 -23.73
N LEU A 5 -23.54 -7.24 -24.31
CA LEU A 5 -23.80 -8.57 -23.80
C LEU A 5 -22.94 -8.82 -22.55
N LEU A 6 -23.61 -9.02 -21.41
CA LEU A 6 -22.95 -9.56 -20.22
C LEU A 6 -22.60 -11.04 -20.46
N ALA A 7 -21.32 -11.35 -20.54
CA ALA A 7 -20.83 -12.72 -20.42
C ALA A 7 -20.64 -13.03 -18.92
N VAL A 8 -21.52 -13.83 -18.36
CA VAL A 8 -21.36 -14.42 -17.02
C VAL A 8 -20.30 -15.51 -17.13
N VAL A 9 -19.08 -15.24 -16.71
CA VAL A 9 -18.07 -16.26 -16.46
C VAL A 9 -18.25 -16.77 -15.04
N ALA A 10 -18.67 -18.02 -14.92
CA ALA A 10 -18.76 -18.70 -13.62
C ALA A 10 -17.34 -18.93 -13.08
N LEU A 11 -16.93 -18.12 -12.09
CA LEU A 11 -15.73 -18.38 -11.28
C LEU A 11 -16.07 -19.38 -10.18
N THR A 12 -15.43 -20.53 -10.23
CA THR A 12 -15.47 -21.56 -9.20
C THR A 12 -14.70 -21.14 -7.97
N ALA A 13 -15.41 -21.09 -6.82
CA ALA A 13 -14.93 -21.27 -5.46
C ALA A 13 -13.76 -20.37 -4.97
N ALA A 14 -13.91 -19.05 -5.07
CA ALA A 14 -13.39 -18.16 -4.04
C ALA A 14 -14.45 -18.03 -2.93
N ARG A 15 -14.06 -18.15 -1.67
CA ARG A 15 -14.94 -17.76 -0.54
C ARG A 15 -15.36 -16.31 -0.78
N PRO A 16 -16.65 -15.96 -0.59
CA PRO A 16 -17.06 -14.59 -0.79
C PRO A 16 -16.22 -13.69 0.12
N ALA A 17 -15.51 -12.74 -0.46
CA ALA A 17 -15.11 -11.53 0.25
C ALA A 17 -16.36 -11.05 1.02
N ALA A 18 -16.19 -10.56 2.24
CA ALA A 18 -17.31 -9.98 2.98
C ALA A 18 -17.99 -9.02 2.01
N ALA A 19 -19.25 -9.32 1.66
CA ALA A 19 -19.96 -8.59 0.63
C ALA A 19 -19.92 -7.11 1.01
N VAL A 20 -19.34 -6.28 0.13
CA VAL A 20 -19.39 -4.85 0.31
C VAL A 20 -20.84 -4.46 0.44
N PRO A 21 -21.23 -3.73 1.48
CA PRO A 21 -22.62 -3.44 1.75
C PRO A 21 -23.27 -2.47 0.76
N TYR A 22 -22.67 -2.26 -0.42
CA TYR A 22 -23.24 -1.41 -1.44
C TYR A 22 -23.18 -2.01 -2.86
N ARG A 23 -24.09 -1.54 -3.70
CA ARG A 23 -24.16 -1.86 -5.14
C ARG A 23 -24.24 -0.58 -5.92
N ALA A 24 -23.35 -0.43 -6.91
CA ALA A 24 -23.30 0.71 -7.81
C ALA A 24 -23.79 0.33 -9.20
N GLU A 25 -24.56 1.22 -9.83
CA GLU A 25 -25.09 1.08 -11.19
C GLU A 25 -24.98 2.41 -11.92
N ALA A 26 -24.32 2.40 -13.09
CA ALA A 26 -24.27 3.57 -13.96
C ALA A 26 -25.57 3.67 -14.78
N VAL A 27 -26.24 4.83 -14.76
CA VAL A 27 -27.50 5.10 -15.48
C VAL A 27 -27.41 6.48 -16.16
N GLY A 28 -26.97 6.49 -17.43
CA GLY A 28 -26.71 7.74 -18.16
C GLY A 28 -25.54 8.49 -17.53
N ASP A 29 -25.75 9.77 -17.19
CA ASP A 29 -24.77 10.63 -16.53
C ASP A 29 -24.82 10.51 -14.98
N ASP A 30 -25.52 9.50 -14.48
CA ASP A 30 -25.67 9.28 -13.04
C ASP A 30 -25.08 7.95 -12.61
N TYR A 31 -24.51 7.94 -11.40
CA TYR A 31 -24.20 6.73 -10.64
C TYR A 31 -25.20 6.58 -9.49
N ARG A 32 -25.91 5.46 -9.48
CA ARG A 32 -26.84 5.10 -8.39
C ARG A 32 -26.22 4.06 -7.52
N VAL A 33 -26.19 4.32 -6.24
CA VAL A 33 -25.60 3.41 -5.25
C VAL A 33 -26.62 3.11 -4.16
N ARG A 34 -26.71 1.83 -3.79
CA ARG A 34 -27.48 1.36 -2.64
C ARG A 34 -26.51 0.77 -1.64
N PHE A 35 -26.56 1.25 -0.41
CA PHE A 35 -25.77 0.81 0.72
C PHE A 35 -26.68 0.18 1.78
N ASP A 36 -26.34 -1.02 2.25
CA ASP A 36 -27.06 -1.75 3.30
C ASP A 36 -26.18 -1.74 4.57
N PRO A 37 -26.45 -0.85 5.57
CA PRO A 37 -25.62 -0.72 6.75
C PRO A 37 -25.71 -1.95 7.66
N ALA A 38 -24.60 -2.28 8.34
CA ALA A 38 -24.57 -3.30 9.37
C ALA A 38 -25.46 -2.92 10.58
N ASP A 39 -25.76 -3.92 11.41
CA ASP A 39 -26.48 -3.67 12.66
C ASP A 39 -25.70 -2.74 13.58
N SER A 40 -26.45 -1.88 14.30
CA SER A 40 -25.92 -0.94 15.28
C SER A 40 -26.16 -1.45 16.70
N LYS A 41 -25.22 -1.10 17.60
CA LYS A 41 -25.35 -1.36 19.06
C LYS A 41 -25.40 -0.04 19.81
N LEU A 42 -26.24 0.04 20.82
CA LEU A 42 -26.28 1.15 21.75
C LEU A 42 -25.47 0.80 23.00
N ILE A 43 -24.54 1.69 23.36
CA ILE A 43 -23.70 1.55 24.56
C ILE A 43 -24.00 2.69 25.49
N SER A 44 -24.47 2.36 26.71
CA SER A 44 -24.68 3.35 27.77
C SER A 44 -23.38 3.65 28.48
N THR A 45 -23.01 4.93 28.54
CA THR A 45 -21.87 5.45 29.31
C THR A 45 -22.35 6.47 30.34
N PRO A 46 -21.51 6.87 31.33
CA PRO A 46 -21.88 7.92 32.29
C PRO A 46 -22.24 9.25 31.62
N GLU A 47 -21.65 9.53 30.45
CA GLU A 47 -21.80 10.77 29.69
C GLU A 47 -22.99 10.74 28.73
N GLY A 48 -23.58 9.59 28.49
CA GLY A 48 -24.72 9.41 27.58
C GLY A 48 -24.63 8.11 26.78
N THR A 49 -25.46 8.00 25.75
CA THR A 49 -25.47 6.85 24.84
C THR A 49 -24.54 7.07 23.67
N ARG A 50 -23.70 6.08 23.38
CA ARG A 50 -22.90 5.98 22.14
C ARG A 50 -23.51 4.95 21.21
N VAL A 51 -23.24 5.08 19.92
CA VAL A 51 -23.61 4.09 18.92
C VAL A 51 -22.34 3.42 18.40
N GLU A 52 -22.36 2.11 18.25
CA GLU A 52 -21.34 1.35 17.51
C GLU A 52 -21.96 0.71 16.28
N ILE A 53 -21.28 0.85 15.14
CA ILE A 53 -21.60 0.19 13.88
C ILE A 53 -20.31 -0.42 13.38
N ARG A 54 -20.37 -1.61 12.76
CA ARG A 54 -19.22 -2.20 12.10
C ARG A 54 -18.69 -1.23 11.03
N ASP A 55 -17.38 -1.02 11.00
CA ASP A 55 -16.69 -0.12 10.09
C ASP A 55 -17.08 1.37 10.25
N GLY A 56 -17.84 1.68 11.30
CA GLY A 56 -18.22 3.04 11.63
C GLY A 56 -17.09 3.83 12.29
N VAL A 57 -17.00 5.10 11.94
CA VAL A 57 -16.03 6.07 12.47
C VAL A 57 -16.73 7.21 13.16
N ASP A 58 -16.36 7.48 14.41
CA ASP A 58 -16.89 8.63 15.15
C ASP A 58 -16.51 9.95 14.44
N PRO A 59 -17.36 10.98 14.55
CA PRO A 59 -17.07 12.31 14.02
C PRO A 59 -15.74 12.87 14.53
N GLN A 60 -15.04 13.63 13.68
CA GLN A 60 -13.79 14.31 14.06
C GLN A 60 -14.02 15.56 14.93
N ASP A 61 -15.24 16.12 14.95
CA ASP A 61 -15.62 17.17 15.91
C ASP A 61 -15.87 16.56 17.29
N PRO A 62 -15.00 16.81 18.28
CA PRO A 62 -15.08 16.17 19.58
C PRO A 62 -16.33 16.50 20.38
N ALA A 63 -17.02 17.59 20.02
CA ALA A 63 -18.27 17.99 20.66
C ALA A 63 -19.53 17.50 19.92
N ALA A 64 -19.36 16.85 18.77
CA ALA A 64 -20.46 16.24 18.02
C ALA A 64 -21.03 15.01 18.74
N PRO A 65 -22.31 14.64 18.52
CA PRO A 65 -22.84 13.36 18.99
C PRO A 65 -22.00 12.18 18.47
N ALA A 66 -21.70 11.20 19.33
CA ALA A 66 -20.99 9.97 18.97
C ALA A 66 -21.88 9.04 18.14
N LEU A 67 -22.21 9.51 16.93
CA LEU A 67 -22.96 8.80 15.89
C LEU A 67 -22.01 8.51 14.74
N PRO A 68 -21.53 7.27 14.61
CA PRO A 68 -20.52 6.93 13.63
C PRO A 68 -21.05 7.01 12.20
N THR A 69 -20.21 7.49 11.31
CA THR A 69 -20.39 7.48 9.86
C THR A 69 -19.61 6.34 9.21
N ILE A 70 -19.98 5.96 8.00
CA ILE A 70 -19.28 4.95 7.20
C ILE A 70 -18.78 5.60 5.92
N THR A 71 -17.52 5.37 5.60
CA THR A 71 -16.92 5.84 4.36
C THR A 71 -17.02 4.76 3.28
N VAL A 72 -17.51 5.14 2.09
CA VAL A 72 -17.47 4.30 0.89
C VAL A 72 -16.72 5.04 -0.20
N VAL A 73 -15.95 4.30 -0.99
CA VAL A 73 -15.20 4.87 -2.12
C VAL A 73 -15.75 4.27 -3.40
N VAL A 74 -16.15 5.11 -4.34
CA VAL A 74 -16.76 4.71 -5.61
C VAL A 74 -15.86 5.16 -6.75
N GLU A 75 -15.53 4.25 -7.67
CA GLU A 75 -14.86 4.62 -8.92
C GLU A 75 -15.87 5.24 -9.89
N ILE A 76 -15.46 6.34 -10.51
CA ILE A 76 -16.21 6.98 -11.62
C ILE A 76 -15.27 7.14 -12.84
N PRO A 77 -15.83 7.39 -14.06
CA PRO A 77 -15.00 7.69 -15.22
C PRO A 77 -14.06 8.87 -14.95
N SER A 78 -12.80 8.72 -15.29
CA SER A 78 -11.72 9.66 -14.93
C SER A 78 -11.84 11.03 -15.62
N ASP A 79 -12.61 11.13 -16.70
CA ASP A 79 -12.92 12.38 -17.43
C ASP A 79 -14.16 13.10 -16.90
N LEU A 80 -14.84 12.52 -15.89
CA LEU A 80 -16.01 13.10 -15.23
C LEU A 80 -15.68 13.46 -13.77
N THR A 81 -16.42 14.39 -13.19
CA THR A 81 -16.37 14.79 -11.77
C THR A 81 -17.78 14.88 -11.20
N VAL A 82 -17.92 14.83 -9.88
CA VAL A 82 -19.22 14.93 -9.21
C VAL A 82 -19.67 16.38 -9.13
N ASP A 83 -20.81 16.69 -9.76
CA ASP A 83 -21.48 17.98 -9.62
C ASP A 83 -22.40 18.00 -8.39
N GLN A 84 -23.17 16.95 -8.19
CA GLN A 84 -24.17 16.88 -7.13
C GLN A 84 -24.33 15.46 -6.58
N LEU A 85 -24.53 15.35 -5.25
CA LEU A 85 -24.97 14.14 -4.59
C LEU A 85 -26.37 14.36 -4.02
N THR A 86 -27.27 13.42 -4.28
CA THR A 86 -28.58 13.33 -3.61
C THR A 86 -28.69 12.00 -2.89
N SER A 87 -29.30 11.98 -1.70
CA SER A 87 -29.42 10.77 -0.89
C SER A 87 -30.77 10.67 -0.20
N GLU A 88 -31.24 9.44 0.01
CA GLU A 88 -32.46 9.11 0.75
C GLU A 88 -32.26 7.84 1.59
N ALA A 89 -32.90 7.81 2.77
CA ALA A 89 -33.01 6.60 3.57
C ALA A 89 -34.14 5.71 3.01
N GLU A 90 -33.85 4.45 2.80
CA GLU A 90 -34.86 3.44 2.42
C GLU A 90 -35.27 2.66 3.69
N GLY A 91 -36.38 3.03 4.27
CA GLY A 91 -36.86 2.50 5.55
C GLY A 91 -36.06 3.04 6.75
N GLU A 92 -36.76 3.21 7.85
CA GLU A 92 -36.15 3.67 9.10
C GLU A 92 -36.60 2.79 10.28
N GLU A 93 -35.65 2.51 11.15
CA GLU A 93 -35.86 1.83 12.43
C GLU A 93 -35.57 2.79 13.57
N VAL A 94 -36.49 2.91 14.54
CA VAL A 94 -36.25 3.73 15.73
C VAL A 94 -35.46 2.91 16.74
N LEU A 95 -34.23 3.32 17.01
CA LEU A 95 -33.34 2.66 17.96
C LEU A 95 -33.62 3.08 19.41
N ALA A 96 -33.93 4.36 19.61
CA ALA A 96 -34.23 4.92 20.94
C ALA A 96 -34.97 6.26 20.81
N THR A 97 -35.60 6.68 21.93
CA THR A 97 -36.28 7.96 22.05
C THR A 97 -35.94 8.65 23.36
N GLY A 98 -35.80 9.97 23.35
CA GLY A 98 -35.59 10.78 24.55
C GLY A 98 -34.31 10.45 25.33
N ILE A 99 -33.26 9.99 24.62
CA ILE A 99 -31.96 9.64 25.22
C ILE A 99 -30.98 10.82 25.19
N ALA A 100 -30.07 10.82 26.16
CA ALA A 100 -28.88 11.68 26.09
C ALA A 100 -27.82 11.00 25.22
N LEU A 101 -27.21 11.71 24.28
CA LEU A 101 -26.11 11.23 23.48
C LEU A 101 -24.77 11.68 24.08
N ALA A 102 -23.79 10.78 24.08
CA ALA A 102 -22.42 11.12 24.41
C ALA A 102 -21.77 11.88 23.24
N ALA A 103 -20.82 12.74 23.55
CA ALA A 103 -20.00 13.38 22.52
C ALA A 103 -18.96 12.39 21.95
N ALA A 104 -18.53 12.62 20.72
CA ALA A 104 -17.54 11.78 20.04
C ALA A 104 -16.20 11.75 20.79
N GLY A 105 -15.79 12.90 21.35
CA GLY A 105 -14.47 13.08 21.95
C GLY A 105 -13.37 13.27 20.90
N ALA A 106 -12.28 13.91 21.30
CA ALA A 106 -11.12 14.03 20.44
C ALA A 106 -10.34 12.70 20.39
N PRO A 107 -9.75 12.33 19.25
CA PRO A 107 -8.74 11.28 19.22
C PRO A 107 -7.62 11.59 20.22
N THR A 108 -7.29 10.64 21.09
CA THR A 108 -6.30 10.83 22.15
C THR A 108 -4.95 10.29 21.68
N ARG A 109 -3.88 11.05 21.90
CA ARG A 109 -2.51 10.59 21.67
C ARG A 109 -2.16 9.52 22.70
N ILE A 110 -1.28 8.59 22.31
CA ILE A 110 -0.86 7.51 23.19
C ILE A 110 -0.12 8.01 24.45
N ASP A 111 0.46 9.20 24.39
CA ASP A 111 1.22 9.84 25.47
C ASP A 111 0.39 10.84 26.31
N GLU A 112 -0.92 10.95 26.06
CA GLU A 112 -1.82 11.86 26.76
C GLU A 112 -2.79 11.13 27.70
N PRO A 113 -3.14 11.74 28.85
CA PRO A 113 -4.21 11.22 29.68
C PRO A 113 -5.57 11.39 28.97
N LEU A 114 -6.48 10.47 29.23
CA LEU A 114 -7.83 10.53 28.67
C LEU A 114 -8.57 11.76 29.17
N SER A 115 -9.02 12.60 28.26
CA SER A 115 -10.10 13.54 28.55
C SER A 115 -11.42 12.80 28.34
N SER A 116 -12.19 12.63 29.40
CA SER A 116 -13.53 12.04 29.27
C SER A 116 -14.36 12.86 28.27
N PRO A 117 -14.98 12.25 27.26
CA PRO A 117 -15.87 12.99 26.39
C PRO A 117 -17.03 13.54 27.20
N ALA A 118 -17.36 14.81 26.99
CA ALA A 118 -18.47 15.45 27.66
C ALA A 118 -19.81 14.92 27.10
N ALA A 119 -20.88 15.14 27.81
CA ALA A 119 -22.23 14.99 27.24
C ALA A 119 -22.43 16.04 26.14
N VAL A 120 -23.17 15.69 25.08
CA VAL A 120 -23.52 16.64 24.03
C VAL A 120 -24.37 17.76 24.57
N GLU A 121 -24.01 19.00 24.28
CA GLU A 121 -24.80 20.16 24.71
C GLU A 121 -26.24 20.10 24.13
N PRO A 122 -27.28 20.44 24.93
CA PRO A 122 -28.67 20.40 24.45
C PRO A 122 -28.92 21.23 23.18
N ALA A 123 -28.20 22.33 23.00
CA ALA A 123 -28.33 23.19 21.83
C ALA A 123 -27.93 22.45 20.53
N ARG A 124 -26.97 21.55 20.55
CA ARG A 124 -26.58 20.70 19.40
C ARG A 124 -27.65 19.65 19.08
N LEU A 125 -28.31 19.12 20.07
CA LEU A 125 -29.41 18.14 19.90
C LEU A 125 -30.71 18.78 19.42
N ALA A 126 -30.80 20.11 19.33
CA ALA A 126 -31.95 20.83 18.77
C ALA A 126 -31.99 20.78 17.22
N LEU A 127 -30.92 20.31 16.58
CA LEU A 127 -30.80 20.14 15.12
C LEU A 127 -30.64 18.65 14.77
N PRO A 128 -31.10 18.23 13.57
CA PRO A 128 -30.80 16.90 13.06
C PRO A 128 -29.30 16.67 12.97
N TRP A 129 -28.82 15.48 13.37
CA TRP A 129 -27.41 15.15 13.30
C TRP A 129 -27.19 13.70 12.81
N PRO A 130 -26.28 13.43 11.84
CA PRO A 130 -25.71 14.42 10.92
C PRO A 130 -26.78 15.12 10.08
N ALA A 131 -26.46 16.30 9.56
CA ALA A 131 -27.42 17.11 8.81
C ALA A 131 -27.91 16.43 7.50
N THR A 132 -27.01 15.66 6.87
CA THR A 132 -27.25 14.92 5.63
C THR A 132 -27.10 13.43 5.82
N GLN A 133 -27.76 12.62 4.99
CA GLN A 133 -27.67 11.16 5.00
C GLN A 133 -26.39 10.69 4.30
N ALA A 134 -25.91 11.44 3.32
CA ALA A 134 -24.66 11.21 2.61
C ALA A 134 -24.04 12.53 2.19
N GLN A 135 -22.72 12.58 2.11
CA GLN A 135 -21.98 13.72 1.54
C GLN A 135 -20.72 13.24 0.82
N VAL A 136 -20.34 13.94 -0.26
CA VAL A 136 -19.04 13.76 -0.90
C VAL A 136 -17.99 14.43 -0.03
N LEU A 137 -16.97 13.66 0.39
CA LEU A 137 -15.83 14.20 1.13
C LEU A 137 -14.73 14.71 0.20
N GLY A 138 -14.56 14.07 -0.97
CA GLY A 138 -13.56 14.48 -1.95
C GLY A 138 -13.42 13.48 -3.09
N GLU A 139 -12.62 13.89 -4.07
CA GLU A 139 -12.19 13.05 -5.19
C GLU A 139 -10.66 12.94 -5.16
N SER A 140 -10.15 11.78 -5.56
CA SER A 140 -8.74 11.46 -5.58
C SER A 140 -8.40 10.59 -6.78
N PHE A 141 -7.12 10.43 -7.08
CA PHE A 141 -6.68 9.66 -8.22
C PHE A 141 -5.70 8.56 -7.78
N GLY A 142 -5.80 7.38 -8.39
CA GLY A 142 -4.84 6.30 -8.22
C GLY A 142 -4.61 5.58 -9.55
N ARG A 143 -3.41 5.72 -10.12
CA ARG A 143 -3.01 5.15 -11.42
C ARG A 143 -4.03 5.38 -12.54
N GLY A 144 -4.58 6.57 -12.62
CA GLY A 144 -5.55 6.96 -13.64
C GLY A 144 -7.01 6.62 -13.32
N HIS A 145 -7.30 5.95 -12.20
CA HIS A 145 -8.65 5.75 -11.68
C HIS A 145 -9.08 6.98 -10.87
N ARG A 146 -10.28 7.48 -11.09
CA ARG A 146 -10.89 8.54 -10.27
C ARG A 146 -11.78 7.90 -9.20
N LEU A 147 -11.50 8.23 -7.96
CA LEU A 147 -12.12 7.67 -6.77
C LEU A 147 -12.89 8.78 -6.04
N VAL A 148 -14.19 8.58 -5.85
CA VAL A 148 -15.06 9.51 -5.09
C VAL A 148 -15.27 8.91 -3.70
N THR A 149 -14.88 9.63 -2.68
CA THR A 149 -15.10 9.24 -1.30
C THR A 149 -16.37 9.88 -0.77
N ILE A 150 -17.26 9.04 -0.24
CA ILE A 150 -18.59 9.43 0.24
C ILE A 150 -18.73 8.99 1.70
N GLU A 151 -19.09 9.92 2.55
CA GLU A 151 -19.49 9.64 3.92
C GLU A 151 -20.98 9.37 3.98
N LEU A 152 -21.36 8.27 4.63
CA LEU A 152 -22.74 7.86 4.86
C LEU A 152 -23.06 7.90 6.35
N ALA A 153 -24.24 8.38 6.71
CA ALA A 153 -24.77 8.43 8.07
C ALA A 153 -25.89 7.41 8.27
N PRO A 154 -25.56 6.14 8.61
CA PRO A 154 -26.57 5.10 8.81
C PRO A 154 -27.48 5.36 10.01
N VAL A 155 -26.96 6.01 11.05
CA VAL A 155 -27.72 6.39 12.25
C VAL A 155 -27.74 7.91 12.37
N ARG A 156 -28.93 8.45 12.65
CA ARG A 156 -29.16 9.88 12.73
C ARG A 156 -30.03 10.22 13.93
N TRP A 157 -29.76 11.39 14.49
CA TRP A 157 -30.61 12.01 15.49
C TRP A 157 -31.67 12.89 14.81
N ASP A 158 -32.94 12.56 14.98
CA ASP A 158 -34.06 13.43 14.57
C ASP A 158 -34.45 14.34 15.75
N ALA A 159 -34.01 15.59 15.65
CA ALA A 159 -34.24 16.58 16.70
C ALA A 159 -35.73 16.93 16.90
N ALA A 160 -36.54 16.88 15.85
CA ALA A 160 -37.96 17.23 15.94
C ALA A 160 -38.78 16.21 16.74
N SER A 161 -38.50 14.94 16.57
CA SER A 161 -39.14 13.84 17.28
C SER A 161 -38.34 13.31 18.48
N GLN A 162 -37.12 13.81 18.71
CA GLN A 162 -36.15 13.35 19.69
C GLN A 162 -35.92 11.82 19.62
N ARG A 163 -35.74 11.33 18.39
CA ARG A 163 -35.50 9.91 18.10
C ARG A 163 -34.15 9.69 17.49
N LEU A 164 -33.53 8.61 17.92
CA LEU A 164 -32.40 8.02 17.25
C LEU A 164 -32.91 7.00 16.23
N VAL A 165 -32.65 7.23 14.95
CA VAL A 165 -33.14 6.42 13.85
C VAL A 165 -31.98 5.82 13.04
N ARG A 166 -32.17 4.56 12.60
CA ARG A 166 -31.27 3.87 11.70
C ARG A 166 -31.94 3.67 10.34
N ALA A 167 -31.27 4.03 9.26
CA ALA A 167 -31.69 3.66 7.92
C ALA A 167 -31.47 2.14 7.70
N THR A 168 -32.47 1.46 7.12
CA THR A 168 -32.31 0.03 6.74
C THR A 168 -31.49 -0.11 5.47
N ALA A 169 -31.59 0.88 4.57
CA ALA A 169 -30.64 1.07 3.47
C ALA A 169 -30.53 2.57 3.16
N ILE A 170 -29.41 2.96 2.54
CA ILE A 170 -29.21 4.32 2.03
C ILE A 170 -29.07 4.21 0.52
N ARG A 171 -29.90 4.97 -0.21
CA ARG A 171 -29.72 5.18 -1.64
C ARG A 171 -29.10 6.55 -1.85
N PHE A 172 -28.11 6.63 -2.70
CA PHE A 172 -27.58 7.90 -3.15
C PHE A 172 -27.30 7.88 -4.65
N ARG A 173 -27.30 9.08 -5.23
CA ARG A 173 -27.06 9.30 -6.66
C ARG A 173 -26.03 10.38 -6.81
N LEU A 174 -25.00 10.09 -7.58
CA LEU A 174 -24.00 11.04 -8.05
C LEU A 174 -24.39 11.51 -9.44
N HIS A 175 -24.55 12.82 -9.62
CA HIS A 175 -24.66 13.46 -10.92
C HIS A 175 -23.27 13.87 -11.38
N LEU A 176 -22.86 13.43 -12.57
CA LEU A 176 -21.53 13.62 -13.10
C LEU A 176 -21.52 14.64 -14.23
N ILE A 177 -20.49 15.47 -14.29
CA ILE A 177 -20.22 16.42 -15.35
C ILE A 177 -18.79 16.26 -15.86
N PRO A 178 -18.46 16.75 -17.09
CA PRO A 178 -17.09 16.69 -17.59
C PRO A 178 -16.09 17.41 -16.67
N ALA A 179 -15.00 16.74 -16.33
CA ALA A 179 -13.91 17.29 -15.53
C ALA A 179 -13.09 18.30 -16.34
N SER A 180 -12.57 19.33 -15.66
CA SER A 180 -11.65 20.29 -16.29
C SER A 180 -10.33 19.61 -16.67
N ALA A 181 -9.58 20.20 -17.61
CA ALA A 181 -8.27 19.67 -18.00
C ALA A 181 -7.23 19.72 -16.86
N ALA A 182 -7.42 20.64 -15.91
CA ALA A 182 -6.54 20.77 -14.75
C ALA A 182 -6.86 19.73 -13.65
N ASP A 183 -8.05 19.16 -13.68
CA ASP A 183 -8.56 18.19 -12.72
C ASP A 183 -8.58 16.79 -13.36
N ARG A 184 -7.40 16.31 -13.74
CA ARG A 184 -7.21 14.99 -14.35
C ARG A 184 -6.01 14.30 -13.74
N PRO A 185 -6.07 12.95 -13.61
CA PRO A 185 -4.95 12.19 -13.07
C PRO A 185 -3.72 12.25 -13.97
N LEU A 186 -2.57 11.97 -13.38
CA LEU A 186 -1.36 11.62 -14.13
C LEU A 186 -1.63 10.35 -14.94
N VAL A 187 -1.35 10.40 -16.24
CA VAL A 187 -1.58 9.27 -17.13
C VAL A 187 -0.27 8.60 -17.52
N GLN A 188 -0.30 7.27 -17.59
CA GLN A 188 0.83 6.50 -18.07
C GLN A 188 0.83 6.46 -19.61
N THR A 189 1.97 6.76 -20.20
CA THR A 189 2.21 6.58 -21.64
C THR A 189 2.67 5.15 -21.94
N ARG A 190 3.27 4.48 -20.95
CA ARG A 190 3.70 3.09 -21.02
C ARG A 190 2.94 2.25 -20.00
N VAL A 191 1.95 1.54 -20.49
CA VAL A 191 1.10 0.65 -19.68
C VAL A 191 1.56 -0.78 -19.89
N VAL A 192 1.77 -1.51 -18.79
CA VAL A 192 2.03 -2.95 -18.79
C VAL A 192 0.76 -3.65 -18.33
N PRO A 193 0.03 -4.34 -19.20
CA PRO A 193 -1.31 -4.85 -18.88
C PRO A 193 -1.36 -5.76 -17.65
N GLU A 194 -0.32 -6.58 -17.43
CA GLU A 194 -0.25 -7.47 -16.26
C GLU A 194 -0.15 -6.68 -14.95
N TRP A 195 0.68 -5.62 -14.90
CA TRP A 195 0.88 -4.81 -13.68
C TRP A 195 -0.35 -3.96 -13.38
N GLU A 196 -0.99 -3.45 -14.43
CA GLU A 196 -2.23 -2.69 -14.25
C GLU A 196 -3.37 -3.58 -13.78
N ARG A 197 -3.46 -4.79 -14.28
CA ARG A 197 -4.42 -5.76 -13.78
C ARG A 197 -4.14 -6.12 -12.32
N ASP A 198 -2.87 -6.41 -11.96
CA ASP A 198 -2.47 -6.69 -10.59
C ASP A 198 -2.85 -5.51 -9.65
N TYR A 199 -2.59 -4.26 -10.07
CA TYR A 199 -2.97 -3.08 -9.31
C TYR A 199 -4.49 -2.93 -9.21
N ALA A 200 -5.22 -3.05 -10.32
CA ALA A 200 -6.67 -2.92 -10.36
C ALA A 200 -7.36 -4.00 -9.51
N GLU A 201 -6.87 -5.24 -9.54
CA GLU A 201 -7.37 -6.32 -8.69
C GLU A 201 -7.12 -6.00 -7.20
N THR A 202 -5.94 -5.49 -6.86
CA THR A 202 -5.58 -5.14 -5.49
C THR A 202 -6.38 -3.93 -5.00
N LEU A 203 -6.54 -2.91 -5.83
CA LEU A 203 -7.39 -1.75 -5.54
C LEU A 203 -8.86 -2.16 -5.40
N ALA A 204 -9.36 -3.02 -6.29
CA ALA A 204 -10.71 -3.55 -6.22
C ALA A 204 -10.96 -4.32 -4.91
N GLN A 205 -9.98 -5.09 -4.43
CA GLN A 205 -10.04 -5.76 -3.13
C GLN A 205 -10.08 -4.74 -1.98
N ALA A 206 -9.23 -3.71 -2.02
CA ALA A 206 -9.22 -2.65 -1.01
C ALA A 206 -10.54 -1.87 -0.95
N LEU A 207 -11.13 -1.58 -2.11
CA LEU A 207 -12.41 -0.87 -2.22
C LEU A 207 -13.61 -1.80 -2.05
N GLY A 208 -13.41 -3.12 -2.14
CA GLY A 208 -14.45 -4.13 -2.10
C GLY A 208 -15.37 -4.13 -3.32
N GLN A 209 -14.94 -3.60 -4.45
CA GLN A 209 -15.71 -3.55 -5.70
C GLN A 209 -14.79 -3.75 -6.92
N PRO A 210 -15.30 -4.36 -8.03
CA PRO A 210 -14.52 -4.47 -9.24
C PRO A 210 -14.33 -3.08 -9.87
N LEU A 211 -13.13 -2.82 -10.37
CA LEU A 211 -12.82 -1.64 -11.18
C LEU A 211 -13.04 -1.93 -12.66
N THR A 212 -13.24 -0.87 -13.44
CA THR A 212 -13.46 -0.98 -14.88
C THR A 212 -12.30 -0.33 -15.65
N GLU A 213 -11.66 -1.07 -16.56
CA GLU A 213 -10.64 -0.50 -17.46
C GLU A 213 -11.18 0.68 -18.28
N ALA A 214 -12.48 0.70 -18.56
CA ALA A 214 -13.12 1.77 -19.33
C ALA A 214 -13.22 3.11 -18.54
N ALA A 215 -13.17 3.06 -17.22
CA ALA A 215 -13.21 4.25 -16.36
C ALA A 215 -11.83 4.90 -16.18
N ARG A 216 -10.75 4.16 -16.49
CA ARG A 216 -9.39 4.61 -16.32
C ARG A 216 -8.97 5.62 -17.40
N ALA A 217 -8.27 6.69 -16.98
CA ALA A 217 -7.60 7.58 -17.93
C ALA A 217 -6.40 6.87 -18.58
N VAL A 218 -6.47 6.67 -19.89
CA VAL A 218 -5.31 6.24 -20.68
C VAL A 218 -4.86 7.44 -21.51
N GLY A 219 -3.62 7.87 -21.33
CA GLY A 219 -3.06 9.01 -22.05
C GLY A 219 -2.85 8.73 -23.53
N ALA A 220 -3.22 9.70 -24.36
CA ALA A 220 -2.55 9.81 -25.66
C ALA A 220 -1.06 10.15 -25.39
N PRO A 221 -0.12 9.65 -26.18
CA PRO A 221 1.30 9.96 -26.00
C PRO A 221 1.50 11.47 -25.95
N VAL A 222 1.91 11.98 -24.78
CA VAL A 222 2.06 13.41 -24.55
C VAL A 222 3.31 13.88 -25.28
N ARG A 223 3.12 14.82 -26.19
CA ARG A 223 4.20 15.40 -27.00
C ARG A 223 5.11 16.38 -26.26
N ASN A 224 4.79 16.74 -25.02
CA ASN A 224 5.63 17.60 -24.17
C ASN A 224 6.43 16.75 -23.19
N ARG A 225 7.55 16.25 -23.62
CA ARG A 225 8.55 15.63 -22.77
C ARG A 225 9.40 16.69 -22.08
N LEU A 226 9.45 16.63 -20.75
CA LEU A 226 10.70 16.94 -20.08
C LEU A 226 11.67 15.84 -20.56
N ALA A 227 12.68 16.24 -21.32
CA ALA A 227 13.51 15.35 -22.11
C ALA A 227 14.52 14.61 -21.24
N VAL A 228 14.10 13.57 -20.55
CA VAL A 228 15.06 12.58 -20.10
C VAL A 228 14.45 11.20 -20.20
N THR A 229 14.93 10.52 -21.18
CA THR A 229 14.55 9.16 -21.39
C THR A 229 15.80 8.34 -21.42
N PHE A 230 16.06 7.64 -20.36
CA PHE A 230 16.96 6.52 -20.44
C PHE A 230 16.16 5.27 -20.77
N PRO A 231 16.67 4.36 -21.60
CA PRO A 231 16.18 3.00 -21.59
C PRO A 231 16.48 2.47 -20.19
N PRO A 232 15.49 2.28 -19.38
CA PRO A 232 15.70 2.06 -17.95
C PRO A 232 16.28 0.69 -17.65
N SER A 233 16.30 -0.23 -18.61
CA SER A 233 16.77 -1.59 -18.39
C SER A 233 17.62 -2.10 -19.54
N ALA A 234 18.62 -2.93 -19.25
CA ALA A 234 19.49 -3.54 -20.25
C ALA A 234 18.75 -4.47 -21.23
N ASN A 235 17.61 -5.02 -20.83
CA ASN A 235 16.78 -5.89 -21.66
C ASN A 235 15.66 -5.14 -22.41
N GLY A 236 15.61 -3.82 -22.31
CA GLY A 236 14.60 -2.99 -23.00
C GLY A 236 13.17 -3.11 -22.50
N ALA A 237 12.88 -3.98 -21.53
CA ALA A 237 11.55 -4.13 -20.97
C ALA A 237 11.14 -2.93 -20.10
N PRO A 238 9.83 -2.72 -19.85
CA PRO A 238 9.35 -1.77 -18.85
C PRO A 238 9.99 -2.04 -17.49
N VAL A 239 10.11 -1.01 -16.63
CA VAL A 239 10.70 -1.13 -15.30
C VAL A 239 9.63 -1.09 -14.22
N ALA A 240 9.30 -2.26 -13.67
CA ALA A 240 8.34 -2.38 -12.57
C ALA A 240 8.88 -1.89 -11.23
N TYR A 241 10.18 -2.03 -11.02
CA TYR A 241 10.80 -1.83 -9.72
C TYR A 241 12.04 -0.92 -9.84
N VAL A 242 11.97 0.22 -9.17
CA VAL A 242 13.07 1.19 -9.12
C VAL A 242 13.70 1.17 -7.73
N ILE A 243 15.01 1.01 -7.66
CA ILE A 243 15.80 1.22 -6.44
C ILE A 243 16.53 2.55 -6.59
N VAL A 244 16.22 3.49 -5.71
CA VAL A 244 16.94 4.76 -5.64
C VAL A 244 17.96 4.69 -4.51
N THR A 245 19.22 5.05 -4.78
CA THR A 245 20.29 5.10 -3.76
C THR A 245 21.34 6.15 -4.16
N ASN A 246 22.52 6.15 -3.54
CA ASN A 246 23.67 6.91 -4.02
C ASN A 246 24.74 5.99 -4.64
N GLU A 247 25.73 6.56 -5.30
CA GLU A 247 26.81 5.77 -5.93
C GLU A 247 27.57 4.90 -4.93
N ALA A 248 27.73 5.37 -3.68
CA ALA A 248 28.49 4.64 -2.65
C ALA A 248 27.78 3.36 -2.18
N LEU A 249 26.45 3.33 -2.20
CA LEU A 249 25.64 2.18 -1.75
C LEU A 249 25.10 1.33 -2.89
N ARG A 250 25.38 1.67 -4.15
CA ARG A 250 24.80 1.05 -5.34
C ARG A 250 25.03 -0.45 -5.45
N ALA A 251 26.26 -0.91 -5.22
CA ALA A 251 26.67 -2.28 -5.53
C ALA A 251 25.84 -3.39 -4.86
N PRO A 252 25.47 -3.36 -3.57
CA PRO A 252 24.56 -4.35 -2.98
C PRO A 252 23.18 -4.35 -3.63
N PHE A 253 22.64 -3.18 -3.96
CA PHE A 253 21.31 -3.06 -4.54
C PHE A 253 21.22 -3.61 -5.97
N GLU A 254 22.31 -3.66 -6.73
CA GLU A 254 22.35 -4.35 -8.03
C GLU A 254 22.01 -5.85 -7.89
N SER A 255 22.44 -6.49 -6.80
CA SER A 255 22.10 -7.89 -6.53
C SER A 255 20.60 -8.07 -6.24
N LEU A 256 19.99 -7.10 -5.55
CA LEU A 256 18.54 -7.10 -5.31
C LEU A 256 17.78 -6.86 -6.61
N ALA A 257 18.20 -5.90 -7.43
CA ALA A 257 17.60 -5.61 -8.73
C ALA A 257 17.65 -6.83 -9.66
N ALA A 258 18.78 -7.54 -9.69
CA ALA A 258 18.91 -8.78 -10.45
C ALA A 258 17.88 -9.85 -10.01
N TRP A 259 17.71 -10.05 -8.73
CA TRP A 259 16.69 -10.97 -8.21
C TRP A 259 15.26 -10.52 -8.53
N LYS A 260 14.95 -9.22 -8.34
CA LYS A 260 13.62 -8.68 -8.68
C LYS A 260 13.32 -8.89 -10.17
N THR A 261 14.28 -8.64 -11.04
CA THR A 261 14.14 -8.92 -12.48
C THR A 261 13.92 -10.41 -12.73
N GLN A 262 14.73 -11.28 -12.14
CA GLN A 262 14.61 -12.73 -12.30
C GLN A 262 13.22 -13.25 -11.90
N LYS A 263 12.61 -12.70 -10.84
CA LYS A 263 11.28 -13.13 -10.38
C LYS A 263 10.10 -12.45 -11.11
N GLY A 264 10.35 -11.66 -12.14
CA GLY A 264 9.31 -11.04 -12.97
C GLY A 264 8.94 -9.60 -12.59
N ARG A 265 9.79 -8.92 -11.79
CA ARG A 265 9.70 -7.49 -11.51
C ARG A 265 10.93 -6.81 -12.07
N ASN A 266 10.96 -6.55 -13.40
CA ASN A 266 12.11 -5.92 -14.03
C ASN A 266 12.55 -4.69 -13.25
N ALA A 267 13.81 -4.64 -12.81
CA ALA A 267 14.32 -3.69 -11.83
C ALA A 267 15.59 -2.99 -12.27
N VAL A 268 15.75 -1.75 -11.86
CA VAL A 268 16.95 -0.95 -12.05
C VAL A 268 17.37 -0.23 -10.79
N VAL A 269 18.66 0.06 -10.65
CA VAL A 269 19.21 0.93 -9.62
C VAL A 269 19.53 2.28 -10.23
N VAL A 270 18.98 3.34 -9.66
CA VAL A 270 19.19 4.73 -10.07
C VAL A 270 19.81 5.50 -8.90
N THR A 271 20.76 6.40 -9.19
CA THR A 271 21.43 7.12 -8.11
C THR A 271 20.91 8.55 -7.98
N GLN A 272 20.94 9.06 -6.73
CA GLN A 272 20.53 10.43 -6.44
C GLN A 272 21.39 11.45 -7.21
N GLU A 273 22.65 11.15 -7.42
CA GLU A 273 23.57 12.00 -8.19
C GLU A 273 23.11 12.10 -9.65
N TRP A 274 22.72 10.98 -10.26
CA TRP A 274 22.14 10.99 -11.60
C TRP A 274 20.83 11.77 -11.63
N ILE A 275 19.90 11.51 -10.69
CA ILE A 275 18.62 12.21 -10.58
C ILE A 275 18.84 13.74 -10.48
N THR A 276 19.74 14.18 -9.62
CA THR A 276 20.05 15.61 -9.45
C THR A 276 20.53 16.24 -10.76
N THR A 277 21.29 15.49 -11.56
CA THR A 277 21.78 15.96 -12.87
C THR A 277 20.65 16.04 -13.90
N GLN A 278 19.75 15.07 -13.93
CA GLN A 278 18.69 14.97 -14.93
C GLN A 278 17.45 15.82 -14.59
N TYR A 279 17.19 16.08 -13.32
CA TYR A 279 16.03 16.84 -12.83
C TYR A 279 16.44 18.10 -12.04
N PRO A 280 17.27 19.01 -12.64
CA PRO A 280 17.84 20.15 -11.92
C PRO A 280 16.82 21.21 -11.52
N ASN A 281 15.60 21.15 -12.05
CA ASN A 281 14.53 22.14 -11.82
C ASN A 281 13.77 21.90 -10.49
N GLY A 282 13.97 20.80 -9.79
CA GLY A 282 13.41 20.59 -8.47
C GLY A 282 14.09 21.54 -7.46
N ALA A 283 13.30 22.16 -6.58
CA ALA A 283 13.78 23.13 -5.60
C ALA A 283 14.78 22.50 -4.61
N ASP A 284 14.65 21.22 -4.34
CA ASP A 284 15.55 20.44 -3.50
C ASP A 284 15.66 18.98 -3.97
N ARG A 285 16.52 18.19 -3.30
CA ARG A 285 16.74 16.78 -3.64
C ARG A 285 15.46 15.92 -3.54
N SER A 286 14.54 16.26 -2.64
CA SER A 286 13.26 15.53 -2.51
C SER A 286 12.36 15.80 -3.70
N GLU A 287 12.28 17.04 -4.18
CA GLU A 287 11.46 17.37 -5.34
C GLU A 287 12.09 16.85 -6.63
N GLN A 288 13.41 16.88 -6.77
CA GLN A 288 14.14 16.26 -7.88
C GLN A 288 13.83 14.76 -7.96
N LEU A 289 13.87 14.07 -6.82
CA LEU A 289 13.50 12.65 -6.74
C LEU A 289 12.01 12.43 -7.11
N ARG A 290 11.11 13.28 -6.65
CA ARG A 290 9.69 13.18 -7.01
C ARG A 290 9.46 13.40 -8.51
N PHE A 291 10.16 14.33 -9.15
CA PHE A 291 10.08 14.57 -10.60
C PHE A 291 10.55 13.34 -11.39
N PHE A 292 11.66 12.73 -10.96
CA PHE A 292 12.11 11.46 -11.51
C PHE A 292 11.04 10.35 -11.35
N LEU A 293 10.44 10.21 -10.16
CA LEU A 293 9.42 9.18 -9.92
C LEU A 293 8.15 9.40 -10.74
N LYS A 294 7.75 10.67 -10.99
CA LYS A 294 6.67 10.99 -11.94
C LYS A 294 7.00 10.52 -13.36
N ASP A 295 8.23 10.77 -13.82
CA ASP A 295 8.67 10.30 -15.13
C ASP A 295 8.74 8.76 -15.20
N ALA A 296 9.29 8.11 -14.18
CA ALA A 296 9.34 6.65 -14.09
C ALA A 296 7.92 6.03 -14.05
N TYR A 297 7.00 6.63 -13.33
CA TYR A 297 5.59 6.21 -13.34
C TYR A 297 4.98 6.35 -14.74
N GLN A 298 5.11 7.53 -15.36
CA GLN A 298 4.48 7.84 -16.63
C GLN A 298 5.09 7.07 -17.81
N ASN A 299 6.43 7.02 -17.88
CA ASN A 299 7.15 6.57 -19.07
C ASN A 299 7.81 5.19 -18.92
N TRP A 300 8.07 4.70 -17.71
CA TRP A 300 8.70 3.39 -17.49
C TRP A 300 7.67 2.33 -17.04
N GLY A 301 6.49 2.74 -16.58
CA GLY A 301 5.48 1.85 -16.04
C GLY A 301 5.80 1.38 -14.62
N THR A 302 6.60 2.16 -13.88
CA THR A 302 7.04 1.80 -12.53
C THR A 302 5.87 1.61 -11.57
N LEU A 303 6.00 0.62 -10.68
CA LEU A 303 5.01 0.25 -9.68
C LEU A 303 5.61 0.25 -8.27
N PHE A 304 6.82 -0.27 -8.10
CA PHE A 304 7.50 -0.36 -6.80
C PHE A 304 8.72 0.55 -6.74
N VAL A 305 8.93 1.19 -5.59
CA VAL A 305 10.10 2.04 -5.34
C VAL A 305 10.71 1.70 -3.99
N LEU A 306 11.98 1.28 -3.99
CA LEU A 306 12.78 1.15 -2.79
C LEU A 306 13.67 2.39 -2.64
N LEU A 307 13.48 3.13 -1.56
CA LEU A 307 14.37 4.21 -1.15
C LEU A 307 15.57 3.58 -0.42
N GLY A 308 16.65 3.32 -1.14
CA GLY A 308 17.85 2.62 -0.67
C GLY A 308 18.83 3.55 0.04
N GLY A 309 18.41 4.16 1.12
CA GLY A 309 19.21 5.08 1.94
C GLY A 309 18.43 5.64 3.12
N ASP A 310 19.14 5.96 4.19
CA ASP A 310 18.64 6.76 5.30
C ASP A 310 18.47 8.22 4.87
N THR A 311 17.92 9.09 5.70
CA THR A 311 17.57 10.47 5.33
C THR A 311 18.78 11.35 4.99
N ASP A 312 19.98 11.00 5.42
CA ASP A 312 21.24 11.63 4.99
C ASP A 312 21.62 11.27 3.54
N ILE A 313 21.22 10.10 3.07
CA ILE A 313 21.43 9.62 1.70
C ILE A 313 20.27 10.06 0.79
N LEU A 314 19.04 9.70 1.16
CA LEU A 314 17.81 10.03 0.44
C LEU A 314 16.86 10.77 1.39
N PRO A 315 16.70 12.09 1.24
CA PRO A 315 15.86 12.86 2.14
C PRO A 315 14.41 12.37 2.11
N SER A 316 13.72 12.40 3.25
CA SER A 316 12.27 12.32 3.31
C SER A 316 11.68 13.72 3.13
N ARG A 317 10.39 13.81 2.74
CA ARG A 317 9.68 15.08 2.81
C ARG A 317 9.18 15.29 4.24
N LEU A 318 9.22 16.52 4.73
CA LEU A 318 8.61 16.91 5.99
C LEU A 318 7.21 17.46 5.71
N GLY A 319 6.20 16.66 5.99
CA GLY A 319 4.80 17.09 5.93
C GLY A 319 4.45 17.96 7.13
N VAL A 320 3.64 18.99 6.91
CA VAL A 320 3.28 19.97 7.94
C VAL A 320 1.93 19.64 8.56
N SER A 321 1.85 19.73 9.90
CA SER A 321 0.60 19.68 10.65
C SER A 321 0.62 20.67 11.81
N THR A 322 -0.50 21.32 12.06
CA THR A 322 -0.70 22.22 13.20
C THR A 322 -1.47 21.56 14.34
N LEU A 323 -1.79 20.26 14.21
CA LEU A 323 -2.66 19.54 15.14
C LEU A 323 -2.19 19.61 16.61
N PHE A 324 -0.87 19.66 16.86
CA PHE A 324 -0.26 19.81 18.20
C PHE A 324 0.58 21.07 18.35
N ALA A 325 0.62 21.87 17.33
CA ALA A 325 1.48 23.02 17.25
C ALA A 325 0.63 24.25 16.90
N SER A 326 1.21 25.43 16.99
CA SER A 326 0.56 26.62 16.49
C SER A 326 0.83 26.80 14.99
N PRO A 327 0.05 27.63 14.28
CA PRO A 327 0.39 28.01 12.92
C PRO A 327 1.80 28.63 12.80
N ASP A 328 2.33 29.22 13.87
CA ASP A 328 3.66 29.84 13.90
C ASP A 328 4.79 28.82 14.18
N ASP A 329 4.46 27.62 14.72
CA ASP A 329 5.41 26.55 15.02
C ASP A 329 4.76 25.18 14.71
N PRO A 330 4.64 24.81 13.44
CA PRO A 330 3.99 23.56 13.03
C PRO A 330 4.87 22.35 13.31
N ALA A 331 4.23 21.21 13.54
CA ALA A 331 4.93 19.93 13.61
C ALA A 331 5.38 19.48 12.21
N LEU A 332 6.61 19.02 12.11
CA LEU A 332 7.21 18.48 10.90
C LEU A 332 7.24 16.95 10.98
N ILE A 333 6.56 16.30 10.06
CA ILE A 333 6.37 14.83 10.02
C ILE A 333 7.17 14.26 8.85
N PRO A 334 8.27 13.53 9.09
CA PRO A 334 8.97 12.83 8.01
C PRO A 334 8.02 11.82 7.34
N THR A 335 7.87 11.94 6.03
CA THR A 335 6.97 11.09 5.26
C THR A 335 7.56 10.69 3.92
N ASP A 336 7.52 9.40 3.60
CA ASP A 336 7.83 8.88 2.27
C ASP A 336 6.58 8.79 1.37
N LEU A 337 5.39 9.11 1.91
CA LEU A 337 4.15 9.19 1.13
C LEU A 337 4.25 10.23 0.01
N TYR A 338 5.08 11.26 0.19
CA TYR A 338 5.43 12.25 -0.84
C TYR A 338 5.94 11.63 -2.13
N TYR A 339 6.60 10.48 -2.04
CA TYR A 339 7.14 9.74 -3.19
C TYR A 339 6.17 8.71 -3.74
N ALA A 340 5.14 8.37 -2.99
CA ALA A 340 4.10 7.42 -3.39
C ALA A 340 2.94 8.10 -4.10
N CYS A 341 2.48 9.24 -3.58
CA CYS A 341 1.33 10.00 -4.09
C CYS A 341 1.81 11.08 -5.07
N LEU A 342 1.75 10.78 -6.34
CA LEU A 342 2.34 11.60 -7.40
C LEU A 342 1.38 12.64 -7.97
N ASP A 343 0.08 12.41 -7.89
CA ASP A 343 -0.94 13.38 -8.25
C ASP A 343 -0.98 14.55 -7.25
N GLY A 344 -1.72 15.61 -7.58
CA GLY A 344 -1.84 16.80 -6.76
C GLY A 344 -0.56 17.64 -6.64
N ASN A 345 -0.63 18.65 -5.79
CA ASN A 345 0.45 19.59 -5.52
C ASN A 345 0.72 19.66 -3.99
N TRP A 346 1.90 19.27 -3.57
CA TRP A 346 2.30 19.24 -2.17
C TRP A 346 2.79 20.60 -1.63
N ASN A 347 2.92 21.62 -2.50
CA ASN A 347 3.27 22.99 -2.16
C ASN A 347 2.52 23.92 -3.11
N GLY A 348 1.23 24.06 -2.90
CA GLY A 348 0.29 24.75 -3.82
C GLY A 348 0.45 26.27 -3.81
N ASP A 349 0.79 26.83 -2.67
CA ASP A 349 0.98 28.28 -2.48
C ASP A 349 2.45 28.72 -2.64
N GLY A 350 3.40 27.76 -2.75
CA GLY A 350 4.79 28.00 -3.04
C GLY A 350 5.59 28.51 -1.84
N ASP A 351 5.14 28.24 -0.62
CA ASP A 351 5.87 28.58 0.59
C ASP A 351 6.85 27.45 1.06
N ASP A 352 7.43 27.56 2.25
CA ASP A 352 8.36 26.56 2.78
C ASP A 352 7.65 25.40 3.52
N ARG A 353 6.32 25.38 3.53
CA ARG A 353 5.48 24.44 4.28
C ARG A 353 4.80 23.46 3.33
N VAL A 354 5.15 22.21 3.42
CA VAL A 354 4.74 21.20 2.43
C VAL A 354 3.66 20.28 3.00
N GLY A 355 2.60 20.10 2.27
CA GLY A 355 1.53 19.18 2.64
C GLY A 355 0.48 19.77 3.57
N GLU A 356 0.31 21.08 3.58
CA GLU A 356 -0.73 21.75 4.36
C GLU A 356 -2.14 21.37 3.90
N ALA A 357 -3.07 21.30 4.84
CA ALA A 357 -4.41 20.79 4.55
C ALA A 357 -5.32 21.74 3.74
N ILE A 358 -5.01 23.04 3.75
CA ILE A 358 -5.91 24.08 3.16
C ILE A 358 -5.29 24.71 1.92
N THR A 359 -4.00 24.98 1.95
CA THR A 359 -3.28 25.74 0.92
C THR A 359 -2.68 24.82 -0.15
N ASP A 360 -2.41 23.57 0.20
CA ASP A 360 -1.88 22.56 -0.70
C ASP A 360 -2.99 21.63 -1.22
N ASN A 361 -2.91 21.28 -2.49
CA ASN A 361 -3.80 20.28 -3.09
C ASN A 361 -3.12 18.91 -3.10
N VAL A 362 -2.97 18.30 -1.92
CA VAL A 362 -2.32 16.99 -1.76
C VAL A 362 -3.32 15.88 -2.08
N ASP A 363 -3.04 15.10 -3.11
CA ASP A 363 -3.67 13.79 -3.31
C ASP A 363 -2.94 12.76 -2.45
N LEU A 364 -3.67 12.02 -1.60
CA LEU A 364 -3.12 11.02 -0.68
C LEU A 364 -3.33 9.59 -1.16
N VAL A 365 -3.83 9.39 -2.38
CA VAL A 365 -3.92 8.07 -3.02
C VAL A 365 -2.60 7.76 -3.73
N PRO A 366 -1.96 6.63 -3.45
CA PRO A 366 -0.65 6.32 -4.01
C PRO A 366 -0.73 5.76 -5.43
N GLU A 367 0.13 6.25 -6.33
CA GLU A 367 0.45 5.67 -7.64
C GLU A 367 1.54 4.61 -7.54
N LEU A 368 2.41 4.72 -6.53
CA LEU A 368 3.57 3.85 -6.32
C LEU A 368 3.54 3.18 -4.95
N PHE A 369 4.04 1.97 -4.89
CA PHE A 369 4.27 1.23 -3.66
C PHE A 369 5.69 1.47 -3.17
N VAL A 370 5.83 2.23 -2.08
CA VAL A 370 7.12 2.73 -1.59
C VAL A 370 7.51 2.04 -0.28
N GLY A 371 8.79 1.70 -0.15
CA GLY A 371 9.41 1.27 1.09
C GLY A 371 10.82 1.86 1.21
N ARG A 372 11.37 1.91 2.42
CA ARG A 372 12.70 2.45 2.70
C ARG A 372 13.63 1.41 3.31
N ALA A 373 14.85 1.27 2.74
CA ALA A 373 15.98 0.66 3.41
C ALA A 373 16.74 1.78 4.15
N PRO A 374 16.61 1.89 5.48
CA PRO A 374 17.22 3.01 6.25
C PRO A 374 18.71 2.72 6.49
N VAL A 375 19.53 2.74 5.45
CA VAL A 375 20.94 2.35 5.47
C VAL A 375 21.84 3.53 5.08
N SER A 376 22.93 3.73 5.83
CA SER A 376 23.90 4.80 5.61
C SER A 376 25.28 4.27 5.20
N THR A 377 25.53 2.96 5.34
CA THR A 377 26.81 2.34 5.01
C THR A 377 26.65 1.17 4.04
N LEU A 378 27.73 0.87 3.29
CA LEU A 378 27.76 -0.27 2.37
C LEU A 378 27.48 -1.60 3.09
N ALA A 379 27.96 -1.76 4.33
CA ALA A 379 27.72 -2.96 5.14
C ALA A 379 26.24 -3.11 5.54
N GLU A 380 25.58 -2.02 5.93
CA GLU A 380 24.15 -2.02 6.22
C GLU A 380 23.32 -2.32 4.97
N ALA A 381 23.66 -1.71 3.82
CA ALA A 381 23.02 -1.98 2.54
C ALA A 381 23.16 -3.46 2.14
N ALA A 382 24.36 -4.03 2.27
CA ALA A 382 24.59 -5.45 2.02
C ALA A 382 23.78 -6.35 2.95
N THR A 383 23.70 -6.00 4.23
CA THR A 383 22.89 -6.73 5.24
C THR A 383 21.40 -6.67 4.90
N PHE A 384 20.88 -5.50 4.54
CA PHE A 384 19.48 -5.31 4.15
C PHE A 384 19.14 -6.16 2.91
N VAL A 385 19.97 -6.10 1.88
CA VAL A 385 19.79 -6.89 0.65
C VAL A 385 19.83 -8.38 0.95
N GLN A 386 20.84 -8.85 1.70
CA GLN A 386 20.98 -10.26 2.04
C GLN A 386 19.73 -10.82 2.78
N ARG A 387 19.18 -10.07 3.74
CA ARG A 387 17.99 -10.51 4.49
C ARG A 387 16.74 -10.54 3.64
N THR A 388 16.56 -9.56 2.73
CA THR A 388 15.46 -9.54 1.78
C THR A 388 15.54 -10.75 0.85
N LEU A 389 16.70 -11.01 0.25
CA LEU A 389 16.93 -12.18 -0.59
C LEU A 389 16.68 -13.49 0.18
N GLN A 390 17.15 -13.60 1.43
CA GLN A 390 16.93 -14.78 2.25
C GLN A 390 15.45 -15.01 2.55
N HIS A 391 14.71 -13.95 2.87
CA HIS A 391 13.26 -14.03 3.12
C HIS A 391 12.50 -14.53 1.88
N GLU A 392 12.87 -14.07 0.70
CA GLU A 392 12.19 -14.42 -0.54
C GLU A 392 12.65 -15.77 -1.12
N GLN A 393 13.95 -16.01 -1.14
CA GLN A 393 14.53 -17.19 -1.82
C GLN A 393 14.62 -18.42 -0.92
N SER A 394 14.87 -18.21 0.36
CA SER A 394 15.17 -19.31 1.30
C SER A 394 14.54 -19.07 2.66
N PRO A 395 13.20 -18.86 2.72
CA PRO A 395 12.54 -18.68 4.01
C PRO A 395 12.76 -19.93 4.87
N PRO A 396 13.10 -19.76 6.17
CA PRO A 396 13.20 -20.91 7.06
C PRO A 396 11.83 -21.57 7.20
N VAL A 397 11.78 -22.87 7.01
CA VAL A 397 10.54 -23.67 7.12
C VAL A 397 10.56 -24.60 8.34
N ASN A 398 11.44 -24.30 9.30
CA ASN A 398 11.59 -25.08 10.50
C ASN A 398 10.52 -24.74 11.53
N GLY A 399 9.82 -25.74 12.05
CA GLY A 399 8.75 -25.56 13.01
C GLY A 399 7.55 -24.81 12.38
N LEU A 400 7.02 -23.82 13.09
CA LEU A 400 5.86 -23.04 12.66
C LEU A 400 6.21 -21.71 11.98
N PHE A 401 7.50 -21.35 11.92
CA PHE A 401 7.94 -20.22 11.12
C PHE A 401 7.88 -20.56 9.62
N PRO A 402 7.38 -19.66 8.72
CA PRO A 402 6.93 -18.28 8.96
C PRO A 402 5.43 -18.15 9.32
N ALA A 403 4.68 -19.24 9.42
CA ALA A 403 3.24 -19.24 9.72
C ALA A 403 2.96 -19.02 11.23
N SER A 404 3.53 -17.97 11.80
CA SER A 404 3.36 -17.63 13.21
C SER A 404 3.33 -16.13 13.44
N ILE A 405 2.58 -15.71 14.45
CA ILE A 405 2.48 -14.32 14.88
C ILE A 405 2.45 -14.22 16.40
N VAL A 406 3.16 -13.22 16.94
CA VAL A 406 3.05 -12.81 18.34
C VAL A 406 2.46 -11.42 18.42
N PHE A 407 1.43 -11.26 19.25
CA PHE A 407 0.79 -9.99 19.58
C PHE A 407 1.25 -9.58 20.97
N MET A 408 1.84 -8.40 21.08
CA MET A 408 2.23 -7.78 22.34
C MET A 408 1.44 -6.51 22.55
N ALA A 409 0.73 -6.40 23.66
CA ALA A 409 -0.08 -5.22 23.95
C ALA A 409 0.00 -4.86 25.44
N GLU A 410 0.17 -3.57 25.71
CA GLU A 410 0.16 -2.99 27.05
C GLU A 410 -1.06 -2.09 27.26
N HIS A 411 -1.26 -1.68 28.51
CA HIS A 411 -2.28 -0.73 28.90
C HIS A 411 -1.78 0.69 28.60
N LEU A 412 -2.52 1.45 27.77
CA LEU A 412 -2.12 2.77 27.30
C LEU A 412 -2.53 3.92 28.24
N GLY A 413 -2.79 3.61 29.51
CA GLY A 413 -3.28 4.58 30.49
C GLY A 413 -4.77 4.88 30.34
N PHE A 414 -5.24 5.16 29.13
CA PHE A 414 -6.64 5.50 28.86
C PHE A 414 -7.44 4.37 28.20
N MET A 415 -6.78 3.39 27.62
CA MET A 415 -7.42 2.20 27.05
C MET A 415 -6.49 1.00 27.15
N ASP A 416 -7.06 -0.18 27.09
CA ASP A 416 -6.30 -1.42 26.98
C ASP A 416 -5.88 -1.65 25.53
N GLY A 417 -4.59 -1.65 25.25
CA GLY A 417 -4.04 -1.89 23.91
C GLY A 417 -4.39 -3.30 23.38
N ALA A 418 -4.67 -4.25 24.27
CA ALA A 418 -5.13 -5.58 23.89
C ALA A 418 -6.43 -5.55 23.06
N VAL A 419 -7.32 -4.57 23.28
CA VAL A 419 -8.53 -4.40 22.45
C VAL A 419 -8.17 -4.18 20.98
N ILE A 420 -7.13 -3.39 20.72
CA ILE A 420 -6.61 -3.13 19.36
C ILE A 420 -5.98 -4.38 18.78
N ALA A 421 -5.17 -5.08 19.58
CA ALA A 421 -4.48 -6.30 19.14
C ALA A 421 -5.49 -7.45 18.86
N GLU A 422 -6.59 -7.55 19.60
CA GLU A 422 -7.65 -8.56 19.37
C GLU A 422 -8.36 -8.38 18.04
N ASP A 423 -8.52 -7.15 17.54
CA ASP A 423 -9.06 -6.91 16.19
C ASP A 423 -8.17 -7.56 15.12
N ALA A 424 -6.86 -7.30 15.17
CA ALA A 424 -5.90 -7.92 14.26
C ALA A 424 -5.84 -9.44 14.45
N TYR A 425 -5.87 -9.92 15.71
CA TYR A 425 -5.92 -11.35 16.04
C TYR A 425 -7.12 -12.06 15.40
N ALA A 426 -8.28 -11.41 15.34
CA ALA A 426 -9.49 -11.96 14.73
C ALA A 426 -9.35 -12.15 13.20
N LEU A 427 -8.55 -11.33 12.54
CA LEU A 427 -8.31 -11.39 11.09
C LEU A 427 -7.25 -12.44 10.71
N VAL A 428 -6.35 -12.80 11.63
CA VAL A 428 -5.30 -13.79 11.35
C VAL A 428 -5.88 -15.21 11.38
N PRO A 429 -5.63 -16.04 10.35
CA PRO A 429 -6.17 -17.41 10.28
C PRO A 429 -5.78 -18.28 11.47
N SER A 430 -6.68 -19.10 11.97
CA SER A 430 -6.43 -20.07 13.06
C SER A 430 -5.44 -21.16 12.69
N THR A 431 -5.12 -21.34 11.42
CA THR A 431 -4.08 -22.24 10.91
C THR A 431 -2.66 -21.74 11.20
N MET A 432 -2.50 -20.44 11.51
CA MET A 432 -1.24 -19.91 12.00
C MET A 432 -1.10 -20.10 13.51
N ARG A 433 0.14 -20.23 13.98
CA ARG A 433 0.45 -20.15 15.41
C ARG A 433 0.27 -18.70 15.86
N ARG A 434 -0.72 -18.43 16.71
CA ARG A 434 -1.04 -17.09 17.22
C ARG A 434 -0.77 -17.05 18.72
N VAL A 435 0.19 -16.23 19.16
CA VAL A 435 0.52 -16.04 20.58
C VAL A 435 0.08 -14.63 20.98
N ARG A 436 -0.64 -14.53 22.09
CA ARG A 436 -1.10 -13.26 22.67
C ARG A 436 -0.38 -13.03 23.99
N MET A 437 0.39 -11.94 24.06
CA MET A 437 1.14 -11.51 25.24
C MET A 437 0.64 -10.15 25.66
N TYR A 438 -0.19 -10.09 26.69
CA TYR A 438 -0.86 -8.87 27.12
C TYR A 438 -0.55 -8.53 28.56
N GLU A 439 -0.41 -7.24 28.85
CA GLU A 439 -0.35 -6.75 30.23
C GLU A 439 -1.64 -7.14 30.98
N SER A 440 -2.80 -6.99 30.30
CA SER A 440 -4.13 -7.39 30.80
C SER A 440 -4.49 -8.86 30.53
N SER A 441 -3.51 -9.76 30.48
CA SER A 441 -3.70 -11.17 30.08
C SER A 441 -4.81 -11.90 30.83
N GLY A 442 -5.07 -11.54 32.10
CA GLY A 442 -6.17 -12.11 32.89
C GLY A 442 -7.58 -11.88 32.32
N SER A 443 -7.74 -10.87 31.46
CA SER A 443 -9.01 -10.54 30.78
C SER A 443 -9.21 -11.28 29.45
N TYR A 444 -8.17 -11.91 28.91
CA TYR A 444 -8.18 -12.56 27.58
C TYR A 444 -7.80 -14.03 27.68
N PRO A 445 -8.78 -14.95 27.76
CA PRO A 445 -8.50 -16.39 27.93
C PRO A 445 -7.52 -16.95 26.90
N GLY A 446 -6.45 -17.59 27.36
CA GLY A 446 -5.40 -18.17 26.51
C GLY A 446 -4.32 -17.18 26.10
N SER A 447 -4.33 -15.95 26.57
CA SER A 447 -3.16 -15.05 26.49
C SER A 447 -2.20 -15.32 27.67
N VAL A 448 -0.96 -14.86 27.53
CA VAL A 448 0.08 -14.94 28.54
C VAL A 448 0.50 -13.54 29.01
N PRO A 449 1.00 -13.39 30.25
CA PRO A 449 1.48 -12.10 30.74
C PRO A 449 2.60 -11.53 29.85
N LEU A 450 2.51 -10.25 29.51
CA LEU A 450 3.58 -9.51 28.83
C LEU A 450 4.62 -9.11 29.87
N SER A 451 5.89 -9.34 29.55
CA SER A 451 7.06 -8.84 30.27
C SER A 451 8.21 -8.66 29.29
N ILE A 452 9.21 -7.84 29.67
CA ILE A 452 10.40 -7.62 28.83
C ILE A 452 11.14 -8.92 28.52
N ALA A 453 11.28 -9.81 29.51
CA ALA A 453 11.95 -11.10 29.32
C ALA A 453 11.19 -11.98 28.31
N ALA A 454 9.87 -12.13 28.49
CA ALA A 454 9.04 -12.93 27.59
C ALA A 454 8.97 -12.33 26.17
N ALA A 455 9.01 -11.00 26.06
CA ALA A 455 9.04 -10.30 24.78
C ALA A 455 10.35 -10.59 24.03
N LEU A 456 11.51 -10.42 24.67
CA LEU A 456 12.83 -10.68 24.08
C LEU A 456 13.01 -12.17 23.74
N ASP A 457 12.61 -13.08 24.63
CA ASP A 457 12.63 -14.53 24.36
C ASP A 457 11.79 -14.89 23.11
N SER A 458 10.64 -14.23 22.92
CA SER A 458 9.78 -14.46 21.76
C SER A 458 10.40 -13.91 20.48
N LEU A 459 11.03 -12.74 20.54
CA LEU A 459 11.72 -12.15 19.39
C LEU A 459 12.92 -13.00 18.98
N ASP A 460 13.72 -13.50 19.92
CA ASP A 460 14.85 -14.41 19.65
C ASP A 460 14.41 -15.79 19.18
N ALA A 461 13.29 -16.30 19.67
CA ALA A 461 12.71 -17.54 19.14
C ALA A 461 12.33 -17.39 17.65
N GLY A 462 11.97 -16.20 17.21
CA GLY A 462 11.59 -15.83 15.85
C GLY A 462 10.16 -16.24 15.53
N PHE A 463 9.35 -15.25 15.20
CA PHE A 463 8.00 -15.37 14.64
C PHE A 463 7.98 -14.82 13.24
N GLY A 464 7.09 -15.31 12.38
CA GLY A 464 6.89 -14.73 11.04
C GLY A 464 6.38 -13.29 11.11
N TRP A 465 5.57 -13.00 12.14
CA TRP A 465 4.99 -11.69 12.40
C TRP A 465 5.17 -11.28 13.87
N PHE A 466 5.44 -10.00 14.05
CA PHE A 466 5.45 -9.35 15.35
C PHE A 466 4.50 -8.15 15.32
N HIS A 467 3.52 -8.16 16.20
CA HIS A 467 2.54 -7.08 16.37
C HIS A 467 2.71 -6.43 17.73
N HIS A 468 2.83 -5.11 17.76
CA HIS A 468 3.00 -4.36 19.00
C HIS A 468 1.98 -3.23 19.10
N VAL A 469 1.33 -3.12 20.26
CA VAL A 469 0.50 -1.99 20.67
C VAL A 469 0.96 -1.53 22.05
N GLY A 470 1.59 -0.38 22.14
CA GLY A 470 2.15 0.10 23.39
C GLY A 470 2.75 1.49 23.29
N HIS A 471 3.20 2.04 24.41
CA HIS A 471 3.98 3.26 24.37
C HIS A 471 5.28 3.05 23.60
N GLY A 472 5.89 4.10 23.13
CA GLY A 472 7.16 4.08 22.42
C GLY A 472 7.79 5.44 22.30
N PHE A 473 9.03 5.41 21.91
CA PHE A 473 9.79 6.60 21.54
C PHE A 473 10.79 6.20 20.45
N ARG A 474 11.61 7.12 20.00
CA ARG A 474 12.59 6.89 18.92
C ARG A 474 13.46 5.65 19.13
N ASN A 475 13.85 5.37 20.36
CA ASN A 475 14.78 4.30 20.72
C ASN A 475 14.20 3.22 21.64
N THR A 476 12.89 3.21 21.85
CA THR A 476 12.22 2.27 22.76
C THR A 476 10.85 1.86 22.29
N MET A 477 10.47 0.61 22.64
CA MET A 477 9.11 0.08 22.59
C MET A 477 8.77 -0.40 24.00
N SER A 478 7.71 0.13 24.59
CA SER A 478 7.32 -0.23 25.95
C SER A 478 6.62 -1.59 26.00
N VAL A 479 6.90 -2.35 27.04
CA VAL A 479 6.29 -3.65 27.32
C VAL A 479 6.04 -3.77 28.84
N ALA A 480 4.80 -3.64 29.25
CA ALA A 480 4.30 -3.79 30.63
C ALA A 480 5.27 -3.40 31.77
N ASP A 481 6.34 -4.19 32.01
CA ASP A 481 7.30 -4.04 33.11
C ASP A 481 8.60 -3.33 32.72
N GLY A 482 8.69 -2.81 31.45
CA GLY A 482 9.91 -2.13 30.97
C GLY A 482 9.81 -1.71 29.52
N SER A 483 10.94 -1.65 28.84
CA SER A 483 11.02 -1.26 27.43
C SER A 483 12.10 -2.05 26.70
N ILE A 484 11.82 -2.50 25.50
CA ILE A 484 12.81 -2.94 24.53
C ILE A 484 13.48 -1.69 23.99
N ASN A 485 14.80 -1.60 24.01
CA ASN A 485 15.57 -0.45 23.54
C ASN A 485 16.44 -0.81 22.33
N ASN A 486 17.15 0.17 21.78
CA ASN A 486 18.03 -0.03 20.61
C ASN A 486 19.09 -1.10 20.87
N GLY A 487 19.65 -1.20 22.10
CA GLY A 487 20.63 -2.23 22.44
C GLY A 487 20.03 -3.64 22.45
N ASP A 488 18.78 -3.78 22.92
CA ASP A 488 18.07 -5.05 22.87
C ASP A 488 17.77 -5.46 21.42
N ALA A 489 17.33 -4.50 20.59
CA ALA A 489 17.09 -4.74 19.16
C ALA A 489 18.38 -5.18 18.42
N ASP A 490 19.53 -4.56 18.73
CA ASP A 490 20.84 -4.93 18.17
C ASP A 490 21.33 -6.29 18.67
N ALA A 491 20.92 -6.71 19.87
CA ALA A 491 21.33 -7.96 20.49
C ALA A 491 20.53 -9.19 20.02
N LEU A 492 19.42 -9.00 19.29
CA LEU A 492 18.60 -10.11 18.79
C LEU A 492 19.40 -11.05 17.88
N VAL A 493 19.23 -12.36 18.12
CA VAL A 493 19.94 -13.44 17.43
C VAL A 493 19.00 -14.47 16.78
N ASN A 494 17.78 -14.06 16.46
CA ASN A 494 16.79 -14.91 15.79
C ASN A 494 17.22 -15.38 14.37
N GLY A 495 18.38 -14.96 13.89
CA GLY A 495 19.01 -15.42 12.65
C GLY A 495 18.11 -15.18 11.42
N PRO A 496 17.85 -16.23 10.63
CA PRO A 496 17.01 -16.09 9.43
C PRO A 496 15.51 -16.00 9.73
N ARG A 497 15.06 -16.25 10.97
CA ARG A 497 13.65 -16.18 11.38
C ARG A 497 13.25 -14.75 11.76
N ARG A 498 13.46 -13.82 10.82
CA ARG A 498 13.16 -12.39 10.99
C ARG A 498 11.68 -12.14 10.84
N SER A 499 11.10 -11.41 11.80
CA SER A 499 9.69 -11.06 11.75
C SER A 499 9.40 -9.95 10.75
N PHE A 500 8.18 -9.95 10.20
CA PHE A 500 7.57 -8.73 9.69
C PHE A 500 6.84 -8.05 10.86
N THR A 501 7.15 -6.78 11.12
CA THR A 501 6.67 -6.06 12.30
C THR A 501 5.64 -5.01 11.92
N PHE A 502 4.53 -4.97 12.66
CA PHE A 502 3.56 -3.87 12.64
C PHE A 502 3.41 -3.30 14.05
N ALA A 503 3.76 -2.01 14.23
CA ALA A 503 3.78 -1.37 15.53
C ALA A 503 2.85 -0.15 15.60
N ILE A 504 1.97 -0.14 16.59
CA ILE A 504 1.21 1.05 17.01
C ILE A 504 1.87 1.57 18.27
N ASN A 505 2.78 2.52 18.10
CA ASN A 505 3.50 3.21 19.17
C ASN A 505 4.07 4.53 18.64
N CYS A 506 4.55 5.40 19.54
CA CYS A 506 5.10 6.69 19.13
C CYS A 506 6.51 6.58 18.57
N SER A 507 6.75 7.23 17.44
CA SER A 507 8.09 7.59 16.92
C SER A 507 9.08 6.44 16.72
N SER A 508 8.62 5.19 16.73
CA SER A 508 9.52 4.02 16.60
C SER A 508 10.12 3.84 15.20
N ALA A 509 9.56 4.54 14.21
CA ALA A 509 10.07 4.60 12.85
C ALA A 509 10.48 6.03 12.45
N SER A 510 10.96 6.86 13.41
CA SER A 510 11.45 8.23 13.16
C SER A 510 12.74 8.21 12.35
N ILE A 511 12.62 8.17 11.02
CA ILE A 511 13.75 8.08 10.06
C ILE A 511 14.70 9.30 10.06
N ASP A 512 14.33 10.37 10.71
CA ASP A 512 15.20 11.52 10.99
C ASP A 512 16.06 11.34 12.27
N PHE A 513 15.98 10.16 12.89
CA PHE A 513 16.76 9.71 14.03
C PHE A 513 17.13 8.23 13.85
N ASN A 514 18.11 7.75 14.58
CA ASN A 514 18.46 6.33 14.61
C ASN A 514 17.42 5.55 15.44
N ALA A 515 16.26 5.30 14.84
CA ALA A 515 15.09 4.78 15.52
C ALA A 515 15.16 3.26 15.75
N ILE A 516 14.38 2.77 16.73
CA ILE A 516 14.35 1.34 17.08
C ILE A 516 13.86 0.48 15.89
N GLY A 517 12.92 0.96 15.08
CA GLY A 517 12.48 0.26 13.87
C GLY A 517 13.62 0.04 12.87
N GLU A 518 14.54 1.01 12.74
CA GLU A 518 15.73 0.84 11.92
C GLU A 518 16.69 -0.21 12.51
N ARG A 519 16.87 -0.22 13.85
CA ARG A 519 17.71 -1.23 14.52
C ARG A 519 17.20 -2.64 14.24
N PHE A 520 15.89 -2.85 14.29
CA PHE A 520 15.29 -4.13 13.91
C PHE A 520 15.65 -4.54 12.48
N VAL A 521 15.58 -3.62 11.51
CA VAL A 521 15.86 -3.94 10.10
C VAL A 521 17.35 -3.87 9.72
N LYS A 522 18.21 -3.30 10.55
CA LYS A 522 19.68 -3.25 10.36
C LYS A 522 20.42 -4.35 11.09
N ASN A 523 19.82 -5.05 12.06
CA ASN A 523 20.50 -6.06 12.88
C ASN A 523 21.10 -7.20 12.02
N VAL A 524 22.41 -7.40 12.10
CA VAL A 524 23.15 -8.39 11.29
C VAL A 524 22.77 -9.83 11.66
N ASN A 525 22.51 -10.11 12.94
CA ASN A 525 22.32 -11.45 13.48
C ASN A 525 20.85 -11.87 13.60
N GLY A 526 19.91 -10.94 13.42
CA GLY A 526 18.50 -11.21 13.62
C GLY A 526 17.60 -10.02 13.24
N GLY A 527 16.68 -9.66 14.15
CA GLY A 527 15.77 -8.53 14.02
C GLY A 527 14.57 -8.83 13.13
N ALA A 528 14.20 -7.85 12.30
CA ALA A 528 13.04 -7.90 11.41
C ALA A 528 13.44 -7.81 9.93
N VAL A 529 12.62 -8.35 9.04
CA VAL A 529 12.78 -8.22 7.58
C VAL A 529 12.07 -6.97 7.04
N GLY A 530 11.07 -6.49 7.76
CA GLY A 530 10.35 -5.25 7.50
C GLY A 530 9.67 -4.75 8.77
N TYR A 531 9.48 -3.45 8.87
CA TYR A 531 8.92 -2.78 10.03
C TYR A 531 7.97 -1.66 9.58
N ILE A 532 6.72 -1.74 9.99
CA ILE A 532 5.74 -0.66 9.86
C ILE A 532 5.59 0.02 11.22
N GLY A 533 5.74 1.32 11.26
CA GLY A 533 5.59 2.14 12.45
C GLY A 533 5.42 3.60 12.11
N THR A 534 5.29 4.45 13.13
CA THR A 534 5.09 5.88 12.94
C THR A 534 6.37 6.68 13.16
N THR A 535 6.55 7.72 12.34
CA THR A 535 7.68 8.65 12.44
C THR A 535 7.50 9.70 13.56
N ARG A 536 6.28 9.86 14.05
CA ARG A 536 5.89 10.78 15.15
C ARG A 536 4.93 10.06 16.10
N VAL A 537 4.28 10.80 16.99
CA VAL A 537 3.32 10.25 17.94
C VAL A 537 2.18 9.51 17.24
N ALA A 538 1.65 8.47 17.88
CA ALA A 538 0.53 7.70 17.36
C ALA A 538 -0.78 8.08 18.08
N TYR A 539 -1.88 7.96 17.34
CA TYR A 539 -3.24 7.98 17.82
C TYR A 539 -3.79 6.55 17.78
N PRO A 540 -3.85 5.82 18.89
CA PRO A 540 -4.19 4.40 18.86
C PRO A 540 -5.55 4.11 18.21
N GLN A 541 -6.56 4.93 18.49
CA GLN A 541 -7.91 4.76 17.91
C GLN A 541 -7.91 4.94 16.39
N VAL A 542 -7.10 5.88 15.87
CA VAL A 542 -6.92 6.11 14.42
C VAL A 542 -6.06 5.01 13.83
N SER A 543 -4.90 4.72 14.41
CA SER A 543 -3.97 3.68 13.94
C SER A 543 -4.60 2.29 13.91
N ARG A 544 -5.54 1.99 14.83
CA ARG A 544 -6.36 0.76 14.86
C ARG A 544 -7.07 0.51 13.52
N ARG A 545 -7.61 1.55 12.88
CA ARG A 545 -8.33 1.44 11.61
C ARG A 545 -7.40 1.07 10.47
N TYR A 546 -6.23 1.71 10.38
CA TYR A 546 -5.19 1.39 9.39
C TYR A 546 -4.65 -0.02 9.61
N GLN A 547 -4.42 -0.42 10.86
CA GLN A 547 -4.04 -1.78 11.22
C GLN A 547 -5.07 -2.80 10.72
N ASN A 548 -6.35 -2.60 11.05
CA ASN A 548 -7.41 -3.54 10.71
C ASN A 548 -7.50 -3.72 9.20
N GLU A 549 -7.41 -2.63 8.46
CA GLU A 549 -7.42 -2.66 6.99
C GLU A 549 -6.16 -3.35 6.42
N PHE A 550 -4.97 -3.06 6.96
CA PHE A 550 -3.73 -3.74 6.58
C PHE A 550 -3.82 -5.26 6.81
N TYR A 551 -4.31 -5.68 7.98
CA TYR A 551 -4.47 -7.11 8.29
C TYR A 551 -5.55 -7.77 7.44
N ARG A 552 -6.64 -7.05 7.12
CA ARG A 552 -7.68 -7.53 6.20
C ARG A 552 -7.10 -7.79 4.81
N LEU A 553 -6.39 -6.81 4.24
CA LEU A 553 -5.72 -6.96 2.95
C LEU A 553 -4.73 -8.13 2.95
N ALA A 554 -3.90 -8.24 3.99
CA ALA A 554 -2.89 -9.28 4.08
C ALA A 554 -3.46 -10.69 4.29
N PHE A 555 -4.42 -10.87 5.18
CA PHE A 555 -4.85 -12.20 5.63
C PHE A 555 -6.20 -12.66 5.06
N VAL A 556 -7.08 -11.75 4.69
CA VAL A 556 -8.40 -12.07 4.13
C VAL A 556 -8.37 -11.93 2.62
N ASP A 557 -7.96 -10.78 2.09
CA ASP A 557 -7.97 -10.50 0.66
C ASP A 557 -6.76 -11.05 -0.08
N SER A 558 -5.74 -11.48 0.66
CA SER A 558 -4.55 -12.11 0.11
C SER A 558 -3.69 -11.19 -0.77
N VAL A 559 -3.69 -9.89 -0.49
CA VAL A 559 -2.77 -8.92 -1.12
C VAL A 559 -1.32 -9.34 -0.85
N GLU A 560 -0.47 -9.28 -1.87
CA GLU A 560 0.78 -10.05 -1.89
C GLU A 560 1.89 -9.43 -1.07
N THR A 561 2.08 -8.11 -1.15
CA THR A 561 3.29 -7.46 -0.63
C THR A 561 3.03 -6.47 0.49
N ALA A 562 4.09 -6.17 1.24
CA ALA A 562 4.02 -5.27 2.39
C ALA A 562 3.60 -3.84 2.01
N ALA A 563 4.15 -3.29 0.91
CA ALA A 563 3.82 -1.93 0.52
C ALA A 563 2.45 -1.83 -0.16
N GLU A 564 2.00 -2.86 -0.90
CA GLU A 564 0.62 -2.90 -1.41
C GLU A 564 -0.37 -2.82 -0.24
N CYS A 565 -0.21 -3.68 0.77
CA CYS A 565 -1.07 -3.64 1.95
C CYS A 565 -1.00 -2.28 2.67
N LEU A 566 0.20 -1.70 2.85
CA LEU A 566 0.37 -0.44 3.57
C LEU A 566 -0.19 0.75 2.80
N MET A 567 0.02 0.83 1.50
CA MET A 567 -0.46 1.97 0.70
C MET A 567 -1.98 1.91 0.52
N LEU A 568 -2.54 0.72 0.32
CA LEU A 568 -3.97 0.55 0.11
C LEU A 568 -4.80 0.59 1.40
N CYS A 569 -4.24 0.25 2.57
CA CYS A 569 -4.97 0.38 3.84
C CYS A 569 -5.31 1.84 4.20
N ARG A 570 -4.72 2.80 3.49
CA ARG A 570 -4.93 4.24 3.66
C ARG A 570 -6.18 4.76 2.96
N LEU A 571 -6.59 4.09 1.86
CA LEU A 571 -7.62 4.57 0.94
C LEU A 571 -8.94 4.96 1.61
N PRO A 572 -9.50 4.18 2.56
CA PRO A 572 -10.75 4.55 3.21
C PRO A 572 -10.69 5.88 3.99
N TRP A 573 -9.47 6.33 4.34
CA TRP A 573 -9.24 7.50 5.20
C TRP A 573 -8.68 8.71 4.46
N VAL A 574 -8.49 8.63 3.14
CA VAL A 574 -7.95 9.73 2.32
C VAL A 574 -8.83 10.99 2.45
N ALA A 575 -10.13 10.84 2.27
CA ALA A 575 -11.00 12.01 2.29
C ALA A 575 -11.19 12.59 3.70
N SER A 576 -11.20 11.76 4.77
CA SER A 576 -11.21 12.29 6.14
C SER A 576 -9.91 13.04 6.47
N SER A 577 -8.84 12.79 5.71
CA SER A 577 -7.55 13.48 5.83
C SER A 577 -7.50 14.83 5.07
N ALA A 578 -8.61 15.30 4.49
CA ALA A 578 -8.68 16.59 3.80
C ALA A 578 -8.46 17.80 4.72
N THR A 579 -8.67 17.63 6.03
CA THR A 579 -8.38 18.64 7.05
C THR A 579 -7.17 18.24 7.89
N ASP A 580 -6.56 19.19 8.59
CA ASP A 580 -5.46 18.93 9.51
C ASP A 580 -5.99 18.25 10.79
N ASN A 581 -5.97 16.94 10.78
CA ASN A 581 -6.55 16.08 11.82
C ASN A 581 -5.70 14.82 12.05
N ALA A 582 -6.13 13.95 12.96
CA ALA A 582 -5.40 12.74 13.31
C ALA A 582 -5.31 11.71 12.16
N ASP A 583 -6.26 11.72 11.21
CA ASP A 583 -6.15 10.90 10.00
C ASP A 583 -5.02 11.40 9.10
N ARG A 584 -4.98 12.71 8.79
CA ARG A 584 -3.91 13.30 7.98
C ARG A 584 -2.54 13.11 8.62
N TRP A 585 -2.45 13.32 9.94
CA TRP A 585 -1.25 13.02 10.71
C TRP A 585 -0.79 11.57 10.52
N THR A 586 -1.72 10.60 10.65
CA THR A 586 -1.41 9.18 10.50
C THR A 586 -1.03 8.82 9.07
N GLN A 587 -1.66 9.44 8.05
CA GLN A 587 -1.24 9.31 6.65
C GLN A 587 0.23 9.65 6.46
N PHE A 588 0.68 10.77 7.02
CA PHE A 588 2.08 11.19 6.88
C PHE A 588 3.03 10.33 7.73
N ALA A 589 2.65 10.03 8.98
CA ALA A 589 3.55 9.42 9.94
C ALA A 589 3.80 7.92 9.74
N LEU A 590 2.86 7.18 9.14
CA LEU A 590 2.97 5.74 8.99
C LEU A 590 3.85 5.37 7.79
N ILE A 591 4.95 4.61 8.01
CA ILE A 591 5.90 4.25 6.95
C ILE A 591 6.30 2.76 7.00
N LEU A 592 6.87 2.27 5.89
CA LEU A 592 7.48 0.95 5.77
C LEU A 592 9.01 1.07 5.73
N LEU A 593 9.69 0.57 6.76
CA LEU A 593 11.11 0.26 6.72
C LEU A 593 11.26 -1.17 6.21
N GLY A 594 11.58 -1.33 4.94
CA GLY A 594 11.61 -2.64 4.29
C GLY A 594 11.51 -2.55 2.77
N ASP A 595 11.68 -3.67 2.12
CA ASP A 595 11.49 -3.81 0.68
C ASP A 595 9.99 -3.68 0.33
N PRO A 596 9.59 -2.83 -0.62
CA PRO A 596 8.18 -2.63 -0.96
C PRO A 596 7.52 -3.89 -1.57
N ASP A 597 8.26 -4.67 -2.34
CA ASP A 597 7.79 -5.93 -2.96
C ASP A 597 8.12 -7.16 -2.09
N LEU A 598 8.21 -6.96 -0.76
CA LEU A 598 8.43 -8.03 0.21
C LEU A 598 7.17 -8.88 0.34
N PRO A 599 7.19 -10.17 0.00
CA PRO A 599 6.03 -11.03 0.14
C PRO A 599 5.71 -11.30 1.62
N LEU A 600 4.44 -11.15 1.97
CA LEU A 600 3.94 -11.41 3.31
C LEU A 600 3.57 -12.90 3.46
N TRP A 601 4.33 -13.65 4.24
CA TRP A 601 4.03 -15.05 4.52
C TRP A 601 2.85 -15.18 5.48
N THR A 602 1.75 -15.79 5.02
CA THR A 602 0.52 -15.99 5.83
C THR A 602 0.23 -17.46 6.11
N ARG A 603 1.07 -18.36 5.58
CA ARG A 603 1.10 -19.79 5.87
C ARG A 603 2.50 -20.34 5.62
N ALA A 604 2.75 -21.58 6.01
CA ALA A 604 4.00 -22.27 5.65
C ALA A 604 4.12 -22.35 4.12
N PRO A 605 5.27 -21.94 3.53
CA PRO A 605 5.43 -21.95 2.10
C PRO A 605 5.48 -23.37 1.53
N GLU A 606 4.67 -23.64 0.55
CA GLU A 606 4.69 -24.87 -0.22
C GLU A 606 5.76 -24.83 -1.32
N VAL A 607 6.08 -25.98 -1.91
CA VAL A 607 7.06 -26.08 -2.98
C VAL A 607 6.36 -26.03 -4.33
N ILE A 608 6.82 -25.14 -5.22
CA ILE A 608 6.40 -25.14 -6.62
C ILE A 608 7.16 -26.24 -7.36
N THR A 609 6.44 -27.03 -8.14
CA THR A 609 6.97 -27.92 -9.15
C THR A 609 6.52 -27.46 -10.53
N ALA A 610 7.36 -27.63 -11.57
CA ALA A 610 7.00 -27.24 -12.91
C ALA A 610 7.41 -28.30 -13.92
N GLN A 611 6.57 -28.44 -14.97
CA GLN A 611 6.90 -29.18 -16.18
C GLN A 611 7.08 -28.18 -17.32
N HIS A 612 8.14 -28.32 -18.06
CA HIS A 612 8.48 -27.46 -19.20
C HIS A 612 9.51 -28.17 -20.09
N PRO A 613 9.71 -27.75 -21.35
CA PRO A 613 10.79 -28.24 -22.20
C PRO A 613 12.16 -28.05 -21.53
N SER A 614 13.04 -29.02 -21.65
CA SER A 614 14.43 -28.92 -21.13
C SER A 614 15.34 -28.06 -22.01
N SER A 615 14.93 -27.78 -23.23
CA SER A 615 15.61 -26.88 -24.17
C SER A 615 14.62 -26.22 -25.11
N LEU A 616 15.00 -25.08 -25.68
CA LEU A 616 14.26 -24.34 -26.69
C LEU A 616 15.12 -24.22 -27.95
N ALA A 617 14.58 -24.54 -29.09
CA ALA A 617 15.28 -24.30 -30.36
C ALA A 617 15.08 -22.85 -30.82
N LEU A 618 16.11 -22.22 -31.38
CA LEU A 618 15.97 -20.88 -31.99
C LEU A 618 14.84 -20.85 -33.01
N GLY A 619 14.03 -19.80 -32.99
CA GLY A 619 12.87 -19.64 -33.87
C GLY A 619 11.63 -20.44 -33.45
N THR A 620 11.58 -20.97 -32.23
CA THR A 620 10.39 -21.66 -31.69
C THR A 620 9.26 -20.67 -31.37
N GLY A 621 9.58 -19.47 -30.91
CA GLY A 621 8.63 -18.37 -30.70
C GLY A 621 7.76 -18.46 -29.43
N SER A 622 7.85 -19.55 -28.67
CA SER A 622 7.09 -19.68 -27.41
C SER A 622 7.66 -20.74 -26.46
N PHE A 623 7.38 -20.57 -25.15
CA PHE A 623 7.76 -21.51 -24.11
C PHE A 623 6.58 -21.80 -23.19
N THR A 624 6.22 -23.08 -23.06
CA THR A 624 5.07 -23.51 -22.24
C THR A 624 5.55 -24.04 -20.90
N VAL A 625 4.83 -23.67 -19.83
CA VAL A 625 5.08 -24.08 -18.44
C VAL A 625 3.77 -24.58 -17.84
N ASP A 626 3.82 -25.73 -17.15
CA ASP A 626 2.76 -26.26 -16.30
C ASP A 626 3.27 -26.22 -14.85
N ALA A 627 2.73 -25.32 -14.02
CA ALA A 627 3.10 -25.15 -12.61
C ALA A 627 2.10 -25.82 -11.69
N ALA A 628 2.60 -26.49 -10.65
CA ALA A 628 1.81 -27.18 -9.64
C ALA A 628 2.40 -27.05 -8.24
N ALA A 629 1.56 -27.26 -7.22
CA ALA A 629 1.98 -27.49 -5.83
C ALA A 629 1.40 -28.82 -5.35
N GLY A 630 2.28 -29.79 -5.08
CA GLY A 630 1.84 -31.17 -4.88
C GLY A 630 1.12 -31.71 -6.13
N ALA A 631 -0.14 -32.12 -5.97
CA ALA A 631 -0.99 -32.61 -7.08
C ALA A 631 -1.93 -31.54 -7.65
N SER A 632 -1.91 -30.31 -7.11
CA SER A 632 -2.84 -29.26 -7.50
C SER A 632 -2.22 -28.29 -8.50
N PRO A 633 -2.91 -27.97 -9.62
CA PRO A 633 -2.48 -26.90 -10.52
C PRO A 633 -2.29 -25.57 -9.78
N LEU A 634 -1.25 -24.83 -10.12
CA LEU A 634 -0.93 -23.54 -9.48
C LEU A 634 -1.37 -22.37 -10.37
N ALA A 635 -2.62 -21.97 -10.24
CA ALA A 635 -3.15 -20.81 -10.92
C ALA A 635 -2.58 -19.50 -10.37
N GLY A 636 -2.41 -18.49 -11.24
CA GLY A 636 -1.96 -17.15 -10.86
C GLY A 636 -0.49 -17.10 -10.42
N ALA A 637 0.35 -18.09 -10.77
CA ALA A 637 1.78 -18.02 -10.56
C ALA A 637 2.42 -17.16 -11.64
N ARG A 638 3.31 -16.26 -11.24
CA ARG A 638 4.12 -15.43 -12.16
C ARG A 638 5.25 -16.29 -12.73
N VAL A 639 5.34 -16.36 -14.04
CA VAL A 639 6.41 -17.02 -14.79
C VAL A 639 7.22 -15.96 -15.49
N ALA A 640 8.49 -15.84 -15.14
CA ALA A 640 9.45 -14.93 -15.76
C ALA A 640 10.49 -15.73 -16.55
N LEU A 641 10.71 -15.34 -17.79
CA LEU A 641 11.76 -15.86 -18.68
C LEU A 641 12.78 -14.76 -18.90
N LEU A 642 14.03 -15.02 -18.56
CA LEU A 642 15.12 -14.04 -18.65
C LEU A 642 16.32 -14.64 -19.37
N ALA A 643 16.59 -14.19 -20.58
CA ALA A 643 17.83 -14.43 -21.28
C ALA A 643 18.79 -13.25 -21.03
N GLN A 644 20.05 -13.54 -20.76
CA GLN A 644 21.06 -12.51 -20.47
C GLN A 644 21.19 -11.53 -21.64
N ASN A 645 20.91 -10.24 -21.37
CA ASN A 645 20.95 -9.14 -22.33
C ASN A 645 20.11 -9.36 -23.61
N GLN A 646 19.07 -10.16 -23.51
CA GLN A 646 18.21 -10.55 -24.61
C GLN A 646 16.73 -10.50 -24.19
N ASP A 647 15.88 -11.37 -24.74
CA ASP A 647 14.45 -11.36 -24.48
C ASP A 647 14.12 -11.54 -22.98
N TYR A 648 13.13 -10.80 -22.55
CA TYR A 648 12.57 -10.87 -21.19
C TYR A 648 11.05 -10.85 -21.27
N GLN A 649 10.43 -11.90 -20.76
CA GLN A 649 8.97 -12.03 -20.80
C GLN A 649 8.44 -12.46 -19.43
N VAL A 650 7.25 -11.98 -19.11
CA VAL A 650 6.52 -12.35 -17.90
C VAL A 650 5.09 -12.70 -18.27
N ALA A 651 4.58 -13.76 -17.69
CA ALA A 651 3.19 -14.15 -17.83
C ALA A 651 2.68 -14.80 -16.54
N THR A 652 1.36 -14.99 -16.45
CA THR A 652 0.70 -15.57 -15.27
C THR A 652 -0.02 -16.85 -15.66
N THR A 653 0.13 -17.91 -14.85
CA THR A 653 -0.54 -19.21 -15.11
C THR A 653 -2.05 -19.11 -14.99
N GLY A 654 -2.73 -19.79 -15.90
CA GLY A 654 -4.19 -19.92 -15.91
C GLY A 654 -4.72 -20.85 -14.80
N PRO A 655 -6.07 -21.06 -14.75
CA PRO A 655 -6.70 -21.93 -13.75
C PRO A 655 -6.20 -23.37 -13.75
N ALA A 656 -5.70 -23.87 -14.90
CA ALA A 656 -5.11 -25.20 -15.03
C ALA A 656 -3.64 -25.26 -14.61
N GLY A 657 -3.06 -24.13 -14.17
CA GLY A 657 -1.65 -24.02 -13.78
C GLY A 657 -0.70 -23.85 -14.96
N ASP A 658 -1.22 -23.75 -16.17
CA ASP A 658 -0.47 -23.67 -17.41
C ASP A 658 -0.35 -22.24 -17.94
N VAL A 659 0.71 -21.97 -18.66
CA VAL A 659 0.88 -20.74 -19.45
C VAL A 659 1.83 -21.00 -20.64
N THR A 660 1.51 -20.42 -21.79
CA THR A 660 2.41 -20.34 -22.94
C THR A 660 2.89 -18.91 -23.10
N VAL A 661 4.18 -18.71 -22.89
CA VAL A 661 4.84 -17.39 -22.95
C VAL A 661 5.42 -17.20 -24.34
N PRO A 662 5.05 -16.14 -25.08
CA PRO A 662 5.78 -15.77 -26.30
C PRO A 662 7.24 -15.48 -25.93
N PHE A 663 8.16 -16.26 -26.50
CA PHE A 663 9.60 -16.12 -26.17
C PHE A 663 10.45 -16.65 -27.32
N ASP A 664 11.24 -15.79 -27.91
CA ASP A 664 12.06 -16.09 -29.06
C ASP A 664 13.50 -15.55 -28.85
N PRO A 665 14.35 -16.29 -28.11
CA PRO A 665 15.71 -15.83 -27.80
C PRO A 665 16.52 -15.68 -29.08
N GLU A 666 17.31 -14.62 -29.17
CA GLU A 666 18.04 -14.22 -30.39
C GLU A 666 19.35 -14.98 -30.60
N SER A 667 19.82 -15.73 -29.60
CA SER A 667 21.10 -16.48 -29.70
C SER A 667 21.03 -17.79 -28.91
N THR A 668 21.94 -18.72 -29.27
CA THR A 668 22.15 -19.95 -28.48
C THR A 668 22.81 -19.59 -27.13
N GLY A 669 22.53 -20.42 -26.10
CA GLY A 669 23.02 -20.21 -24.75
C GLY A 669 22.05 -20.77 -23.72
N THR A 670 21.70 -20.00 -22.71
CA THR A 670 20.72 -20.37 -21.68
C THR A 670 19.84 -19.17 -21.30
N PHE A 671 18.62 -19.46 -20.88
CA PHE A 671 17.77 -18.52 -20.18
C PHE A 671 17.29 -19.11 -18.85
N LEU A 672 16.88 -18.25 -17.91
CA LEU A 672 16.27 -18.64 -16.66
C LEU A 672 14.75 -18.59 -16.81
N ALA A 673 14.09 -19.69 -16.40
CA ALA A 673 12.65 -19.73 -16.18
C ALA A 673 12.42 -19.73 -14.67
N THR A 674 11.78 -18.68 -14.13
CA THR A 674 11.53 -18.53 -12.71
C THR A 674 10.03 -18.40 -12.45
N ILE A 675 9.51 -19.19 -11.49
CA ILE A 675 8.11 -19.20 -11.13
C ILE A 675 7.98 -18.80 -9.67
N THR A 676 7.16 -17.78 -9.41
CA THR A 676 6.88 -17.26 -8.08
C THR A 676 5.39 -17.15 -7.81
N ARG A 677 5.00 -17.31 -6.55
CA ARG A 677 3.66 -17.03 -6.04
C ARG A 677 3.74 -16.83 -4.54
N ARG A 678 2.90 -15.97 -3.99
CA ARG A 678 2.80 -15.78 -2.55
C ARG A 678 2.53 -17.09 -1.81
N ASN A 679 3.19 -17.28 -0.67
CA ASN A 679 3.13 -18.50 0.14
C ASN A 679 3.69 -19.76 -0.53
N TYR A 680 4.53 -19.60 -1.55
CA TYR A 680 5.24 -20.70 -2.19
C TYR A 680 6.74 -20.39 -2.29
N ARG A 681 7.55 -21.43 -2.14
CA ARG A 681 8.97 -21.35 -2.47
C ARG A 681 9.10 -21.29 -3.98
N PHE A 682 9.87 -20.34 -4.48
CA PHE A 682 10.04 -20.17 -5.92
C PHE A 682 10.64 -21.42 -6.58
N TYR A 683 10.33 -21.61 -7.83
CA TYR A 683 10.98 -22.57 -8.74
C TYR A 683 11.87 -21.80 -9.70
N SER A 684 13.06 -22.34 -10.03
CA SER A 684 13.89 -21.80 -11.11
C SER A 684 14.62 -22.92 -11.85
N ALA A 685 14.70 -22.77 -13.16
CA ALA A 685 15.43 -23.68 -14.03
C ALA A 685 16.21 -22.92 -15.11
N SER A 686 17.41 -23.41 -15.42
CA SER A 686 18.20 -22.94 -16.55
C SER A 686 17.87 -23.80 -17.78
N ILE A 687 17.38 -23.19 -18.84
CA ILE A 687 16.92 -23.82 -20.06
C ILE A 687 17.92 -23.56 -21.17
N ALA A 688 18.37 -24.60 -21.87
CA ALA A 688 19.30 -24.47 -22.99
C ALA A 688 18.58 -23.94 -24.25
N VAL A 689 19.18 -22.96 -24.89
CA VAL A 689 18.81 -22.52 -26.24
C VAL A 689 19.70 -23.20 -27.26
N THR A 690 19.11 -24.05 -28.10
CA THR A 690 19.83 -24.87 -29.08
C THR A 690 19.65 -24.29 -30.49
N PRO A 691 20.58 -24.59 -31.44
CA PRO A 691 20.35 -24.24 -32.83
C PRO A 691 19.03 -24.81 -33.37
N GLY A 692 18.28 -23.98 -34.09
CA GLY A 692 17.09 -24.42 -34.81
C GLY A 692 17.41 -25.31 -36.02
N ALA A 693 16.45 -26.07 -36.51
CA ALA A 693 16.57 -26.85 -37.74
C ALA A 693 16.59 -25.97 -38.99
N ASN A 694 16.04 -24.77 -38.92
CA ASN A 694 16.01 -23.81 -40.02
C ASN A 694 17.03 -22.68 -39.81
N PRO A 695 17.47 -21.99 -40.86
CA PRO A 695 18.27 -20.79 -40.73
C PRO A 695 17.52 -19.75 -39.86
N PHE A 696 18.19 -19.27 -38.84
CA PHE A 696 17.67 -18.23 -37.96
C PHE A 696 18.40 -16.91 -38.27
N VAL A 697 17.65 -15.85 -38.47
CA VAL A 697 18.16 -14.49 -38.64
C VAL A 697 17.70 -13.62 -37.51
N SER A 698 18.60 -13.07 -36.74
CA SER A 698 18.31 -12.10 -35.68
C SER A 698 18.84 -10.72 -36.04
N LEU A 699 18.15 -9.70 -35.60
CA LEU A 699 18.62 -8.33 -35.64
C LEU A 699 19.69 -8.16 -34.55
N GLN A 700 20.96 -8.01 -34.97
CA GLN A 700 22.09 -7.87 -34.02
C GLN A 700 22.24 -6.46 -33.45
N GLY A 701 21.51 -5.50 -33.97
CA GLY A 701 21.47 -4.12 -33.50
C GLY A 701 20.90 -3.20 -34.56
N THR A 702 20.42 -2.09 -34.12
CA THR A 702 20.06 -0.93 -34.94
C THR A 702 21.01 0.19 -34.57
N ALA A 703 21.61 0.85 -35.54
CA ALA A 703 22.19 2.16 -35.36
C ALA A 703 21.16 3.18 -35.84
N ILE A 704 20.80 4.08 -34.98
CA ILE A 704 19.89 5.18 -35.30
C ILE A 704 20.81 6.36 -35.60
N ASP A 705 20.65 6.93 -36.77
CA ASP A 705 21.36 8.13 -37.24
C ASP A 705 20.35 9.26 -37.24
N ASP A 706 20.31 10.00 -36.13
CA ASP A 706 19.38 11.10 -35.84
C ASP A 706 20.15 12.43 -35.57
N ASP A 707 21.34 12.60 -36.17
CA ASP A 707 22.26 13.70 -35.85
C ASP A 707 22.10 14.98 -36.68
N ALA A 708 21.20 15.09 -37.60
CA ALA A 708 21.03 16.19 -38.52
C ALA A 708 22.19 16.34 -39.56
N VAL A 709 22.97 15.28 -39.83
CA VAL A 709 24.01 15.22 -40.84
C VAL A 709 23.68 14.16 -41.89
N GLY A 710 24.02 14.37 -43.13
CA GLY A 710 23.83 13.37 -44.19
C GLY A 710 22.43 13.29 -44.76
N GLY A 711 21.42 13.11 -44.05
CA GLY A 711 20.01 12.95 -44.45
C GLY A 711 19.07 12.74 -43.31
N SER A 712 19.62 12.51 -42.11
CA SER A 712 18.90 12.46 -40.87
C SER A 712 18.58 13.86 -40.34
N ILE A 713 17.56 13.98 -39.54
CA ILE A 713 17.17 15.20 -38.81
C ILE A 713 16.75 14.78 -37.40
N GLY A 714 17.56 15.10 -36.41
CA GLY A 714 17.29 14.72 -35.01
C GLY A 714 18.24 15.42 -34.05
N ASN A 715 18.36 14.84 -32.85
CA ASN A 715 19.09 15.42 -31.72
C ASN A 715 20.32 14.60 -31.27
N ASP A 716 20.67 13.55 -32.01
CA ASP A 716 21.82 12.64 -31.77
C ASP A 716 21.71 11.90 -30.42
N ASP A 717 20.48 11.56 -29.98
CA ASP A 717 20.28 10.80 -28.74
C ASP A 717 20.12 9.29 -28.93
N GLY A 718 20.20 8.83 -30.19
CA GLY A 718 20.12 7.42 -30.56
C GLY A 718 18.70 6.86 -30.54
N ARG A 719 17.70 7.71 -30.67
CA ARG A 719 16.27 7.36 -30.66
C ARG A 719 15.54 7.96 -31.84
N VAL A 720 14.40 7.37 -32.16
CA VAL A 720 13.49 7.93 -33.15
C VAL A 720 12.39 8.69 -32.41
N ASP A 721 12.44 9.99 -32.44
CA ASP A 721 11.43 10.86 -31.86
C ASP A 721 10.46 11.43 -32.92
N ALA A 722 9.31 11.92 -32.46
CA ALA A 722 8.30 12.47 -33.38
C ALA A 722 8.80 13.77 -34.03
N GLY A 723 8.92 13.75 -35.35
CA GLY A 723 9.42 14.86 -36.15
C GLY A 723 10.86 14.69 -36.61
N GLU A 724 11.54 13.63 -36.20
CA GLU A 724 12.87 13.27 -36.70
C GLU A 724 12.79 12.48 -38.00
N THR A 725 13.87 12.53 -38.75
CA THR A 725 14.14 11.68 -39.90
C THR A 725 15.40 10.90 -39.60
N VAL A 726 15.32 9.57 -39.59
CA VAL A 726 16.45 8.67 -39.31
C VAL A 726 16.74 7.77 -40.52
#